data_572b28a8f59a6db828d52914eef95936
#
_entry.id   572b28a8f59a6db828d52914eef95936
#
_cell.length_a   1.000
_cell.length_b   1.000
_cell.length_c   1.000
_cell.angle_alpha   90.00
_cell.angle_beta   90.00
_cell.angle_gamma   90.00
#
_symmetry.space_group_name_H-M   'P 1'
#
loop_
_entity.id
_entity.type
_entity.pdbx_description
1 polymer ?
#
loop_
_entity_poly.entity_id
_entity_poly.type
_entity_poly.pdbx_seq_one_letter_code
_entity_poly.pdbx_strand_id
1 'polypeptide(L)'
;MKWNHEFKLIENDKTFRVYESENKRARIDFFDGMTRVAIYDTNSYIFPTFSICPPNFIMPRNGRDRLDTSFLDTIEINNDIKIDDIDIKINTNNFILSYYKKNELLFKDRDIMAYNLNGELGSGSYHYLSRRDNEKIFGLGDKTGDINKTKKHFRMETFDAMGFNANSSDPLYKQIPFYICVNDVGSYGIYYDTYSNGEFDFGCEINNYYENYKYAHFDEDSLVYYVIFGTPKEILHKFIKLTGKAILPPKWAFRYTASTMEYTDSINTEEKLNEFLKLLKKYKIDCGGFYLSSGYTSINDKRYVFNWNKDKIKNPKALSLRFKKKGINFLPNVKPAFLITHPLYEKIKEKGWFLHYKNGDPAVFPFWGGYASYLDFTNVDAYDFWTDCVKKNLIDKGFESIWNDNNEYDIHDDDVYANGFGHEIKAKLIRPLFSLLMSNASLDASKKDHRIMNVSRSGVASLERVSWTWTGDNYTSFSDFRGNHKMAMSLALSGFRLFGQDIGGFYGPTPSKELFIRWIQYGIFTPRFTLHSWKEGMPSTMPWLYDDIMPTIKKLFNFRKMLIPYLYSEANRAIEEYDSLISPLFLDYPSYDIESDYFMVGKNILSCPVFDEGVKYINVSLPSNTNWYYKDKLYSGTIKVKAPLNDLPTYFIKEGSIVPLDENGIIFNIYPLKTGNFEYKYYNDESLDNKYIKINVECLESEVIVSGIDGEFRLHDELNRKLIIK
;
A
#
# COMPACT_ATOMS: atom_id res chain seq x y z
N MET A 1 17.61 36.05 -18.64
CA MET A 1 16.52 35.50 -19.44
C MET A 1 15.17 35.88 -18.85
N LYS A 2 14.28 36.42 -19.64
CA LYS A 2 12.95 36.79 -19.15
C LYS A 2 12.02 35.61 -19.29
N TRP A 3 11.77 34.88 -18.23
CA TRP A 3 10.67 33.92 -18.11
C TRP A 3 9.37 34.69 -17.85
N ASN A 4 8.86 35.41 -18.82
CA ASN A 4 7.59 36.11 -18.71
C ASN A 4 6.64 35.49 -19.75
N HIS A 5 6.01 34.40 -19.43
CA HIS A 5 4.86 33.89 -20.14
C HIS A 5 3.61 34.45 -19.46
N GLU A 6 3.03 35.49 -20.05
CA GLU A 6 1.74 36.00 -19.58
C GLU A 6 0.63 35.02 -19.97
N PHE A 7 0.00 34.42 -18.99
CA PHE A 7 -1.17 33.55 -19.16
C PHE A 7 -2.44 34.40 -19.16
N LYS A 8 -3.22 34.33 -20.22
CA LYS A 8 -4.51 35.03 -20.34
C LYS A 8 -5.64 34.11 -19.96
N LEU A 9 -6.55 34.58 -19.09
CA LEU A 9 -7.79 33.89 -18.79
C LEU A 9 -8.65 33.83 -20.04
N ILE A 10 -8.90 32.61 -20.57
CA ILE A 10 -9.68 32.37 -21.78
C ILE A 10 -11.06 31.76 -21.48
N GLU A 11 -11.22 31.07 -20.33
CA GLU A 11 -12.48 30.52 -19.88
C GLU A 11 -12.61 30.69 -18.37
N ASN A 12 -13.74 31.22 -17.93
CA ASN A 12 -14.03 31.50 -16.52
C ASN A 12 -15.39 30.90 -16.16
N ASP A 13 -15.41 29.64 -15.79
CA ASP A 13 -16.56 28.96 -15.24
C ASP A 13 -16.56 29.01 -13.73
N LYS A 14 -17.70 28.74 -13.09
CA LYS A 14 -17.79 28.71 -11.64
C LYS A 14 -17.05 27.52 -11.01
N THR A 15 -16.85 26.45 -11.76
CA THR A 15 -16.24 25.21 -11.30
C THR A 15 -14.80 25.02 -11.77
N PHE A 16 -14.36 25.82 -12.74
CA PHE A 16 -13.00 25.79 -13.26
C PHE A 16 -12.58 27.11 -13.93
N ARG A 17 -11.29 27.28 -14.15
CA ARG A 17 -10.72 28.36 -14.97
C ARG A 17 -9.66 27.83 -15.91
N VAL A 18 -9.61 28.37 -17.14
CA VAL A 18 -8.60 28.02 -18.14
C VAL A 18 -7.81 29.28 -18.53
N TYR A 19 -6.51 29.12 -18.49
CA TYR A 19 -5.55 30.15 -18.90
C TYR A 19 -4.74 29.63 -20.07
N GLU A 20 -4.33 30.50 -20.99
CA GLU A 20 -3.54 30.15 -22.17
C GLU A 20 -2.39 31.11 -22.36
N SER A 21 -1.23 30.60 -22.73
CA SER A 21 -0.05 31.33 -23.13
C SER A 21 0.65 30.60 -24.26
N GLU A 22 0.71 31.22 -25.45
CA GLU A 22 1.25 30.60 -26.66
C GLU A 22 0.57 29.27 -26.96
N ASN A 23 1.30 28.14 -26.88
CA ASN A 23 0.79 26.79 -27.08
C ASN A 23 0.52 26.03 -25.76
N LYS A 24 0.58 26.70 -24.61
CA LYS A 24 0.40 26.07 -23.30
C LYS A 24 -0.94 26.45 -22.68
N ARG A 25 -1.60 25.48 -22.10
CA ARG A 25 -2.80 25.68 -21.28
C ARG A 25 -2.55 25.30 -19.84
N ALA A 26 -3.15 26.09 -18.94
CA ALA A 26 -3.23 25.82 -17.53
C ALA A 26 -4.70 25.84 -17.12
N ARG A 27 -5.21 24.71 -16.62
CA ARG A 27 -6.59 24.57 -16.14
C ARG A 27 -6.59 24.32 -14.65
N ILE A 28 -7.44 25.01 -13.92
CA ILE A 28 -7.68 24.78 -12.48
C ILE A 28 -9.14 24.42 -12.30
N ASP A 29 -9.40 23.26 -11.68
CA ASP A 29 -10.73 22.80 -11.30
C ASP A 29 -10.88 22.83 -9.79
N PHE A 30 -12.11 23.07 -9.31
CA PHE A 30 -12.41 23.28 -7.89
C PHE A 30 -13.37 22.20 -7.39
N PHE A 31 -12.95 21.53 -6.29
CA PHE A 31 -13.69 20.45 -5.64
C PHE A 31 -13.79 20.71 -4.14
N ASP A 32 -14.63 19.95 -3.46
CA ASP A 32 -14.76 19.97 -2.00
C ASP A 32 -13.42 19.62 -1.33
N GLY A 33 -12.80 20.62 -0.70
CA GLY A 33 -11.50 20.52 -0.01
C GLY A 33 -10.30 20.17 -0.90
N MET A 34 -10.35 20.40 -2.22
CA MET A 34 -9.22 20.19 -3.13
C MET A 34 -9.31 20.99 -4.43
N THR A 35 -8.16 21.12 -5.11
CA THR A 35 -8.08 21.61 -6.50
C THR A 35 -7.33 20.61 -7.36
N ARG A 36 -7.65 20.58 -8.66
CA ARG A 36 -6.80 19.97 -9.68
C ARG A 36 -6.18 21.07 -10.53
N VAL A 37 -4.89 20.95 -10.81
CA VAL A 37 -4.15 21.81 -11.75
C VAL A 37 -3.65 20.93 -12.89
N ALA A 38 -3.90 21.34 -14.12
CA ALA A 38 -3.41 20.66 -15.32
C ALA A 38 -2.68 21.68 -16.20
N ILE A 39 -1.39 21.45 -16.47
CA ILE A 39 -0.56 22.30 -17.33
C ILE A 39 -0.01 21.42 -18.45
N TYR A 40 -0.31 21.77 -19.72
CA TYR A 40 0.03 20.95 -20.86
C TYR A 40 0.19 21.79 -22.14
N ASP A 41 0.91 21.25 -23.11
CA ASP A 41 0.95 21.78 -24.46
C ASP A 41 -0.34 21.38 -25.21
N THR A 42 -0.96 22.31 -25.92
CA THR A 42 -2.21 22.07 -26.63
C THR A 42 -2.13 21.00 -27.73
N ASN A 43 -0.92 20.66 -28.16
CA ASN A 43 -0.66 19.63 -29.16
C ASN A 43 -0.17 18.30 -28.56
N SER A 44 0.08 18.23 -27.23
CA SER A 44 0.53 17.01 -26.58
C SER A 44 -0.61 16.03 -26.34
N TYR A 45 -0.31 14.75 -26.47
CA TYR A 45 -1.19 13.67 -26.05
C TYR A 45 -1.05 13.45 -24.55
N ILE A 46 -2.13 13.61 -23.83
CA ILE A 46 -2.18 13.32 -22.39
C ILE A 46 -2.65 11.88 -22.19
N PHE A 47 -1.76 11.04 -21.65
CA PHE A 47 -2.07 9.63 -21.41
C PHE A 47 -3.19 9.48 -20.36
N PRO A 48 -4.15 8.55 -20.53
CA PRO A 48 -5.27 8.39 -19.61
C PRO A 48 -4.84 8.02 -18.19
N THR A 49 -5.69 8.38 -17.20
CA THR A 49 -5.51 7.97 -15.81
C THR A 49 -6.26 6.68 -15.49
N PHE A 50 -5.66 5.88 -14.60
CA PHE A 50 -6.24 4.70 -13.95
C PHE A 50 -6.25 4.86 -12.42
N SER A 51 -5.72 5.97 -11.91
CA SER A 51 -5.56 6.20 -10.48
C SER A 51 -6.75 6.95 -9.87
N ILE A 52 -7.37 7.85 -10.60
CA ILE A 52 -8.53 8.62 -10.12
C ILE A 52 -9.79 7.80 -10.34
N CYS A 53 -10.34 7.25 -9.26
CA CYS A 53 -11.48 6.35 -9.28
C CYS A 53 -12.35 6.52 -8.02
N PRO A 54 -13.04 7.66 -7.88
CA PRO A 54 -13.85 7.93 -6.69
C PRO A 54 -14.98 6.90 -6.51
N PRO A 55 -15.67 6.90 -5.37
CA PRO A 55 -16.76 5.97 -5.09
C PRO A 55 -17.81 5.95 -6.21
N ASN A 56 -18.30 4.75 -6.54
CA ASN A 56 -19.31 4.52 -7.59
C ASN A 56 -18.84 4.77 -9.03
N PHE A 57 -17.58 5.17 -9.23
CA PHE A 57 -17.01 5.25 -10.56
C PHE A 57 -16.42 3.89 -10.97
N ILE A 58 -16.72 3.45 -12.18
CA ILE A 58 -16.14 2.22 -12.77
C ILE A 58 -15.06 2.65 -13.77
N MET A 59 -13.82 2.27 -13.48
CA MET A 59 -12.69 2.59 -14.33
C MET A 59 -12.84 1.88 -15.69
N PRO A 60 -12.88 2.62 -16.81
CA PRO A 60 -12.84 2.01 -18.14
C PRO A 60 -11.55 1.20 -18.34
N ARG A 61 -11.64 0.18 -19.22
CA ARG A 61 -10.51 -0.72 -19.49
C ARG A 61 -9.28 -0.03 -20.07
N ASN A 62 -9.49 1.03 -20.83
CA ASN A 62 -8.45 1.89 -21.42
C ASN A 62 -8.17 3.15 -20.61
N GLY A 63 -8.58 3.16 -19.34
CA GLY A 63 -8.44 4.33 -18.49
C GLY A 63 -9.43 5.43 -18.81
N ARG A 64 -9.18 6.61 -18.27
CA ARG A 64 -10.03 7.78 -18.38
C ARG A 64 -9.21 9.02 -18.74
N ASP A 65 -9.77 9.91 -19.53
CA ASP A 65 -9.17 11.22 -19.82
C ASP A 65 -8.83 11.93 -18.50
N ARG A 66 -7.56 12.31 -18.32
CA ARG A 66 -7.10 13.05 -17.14
C ARG A 66 -7.73 14.44 -17.01
N LEU A 67 -8.19 15.02 -18.09
CA LEU A 67 -8.82 16.34 -18.10
C LEU A 67 -10.33 16.29 -17.84
N ASP A 68 -10.95 15.12 -17.96
CA ASP A 68 -12.35 14.93 -17.59
C ASP A 68 -12.53 14.90 -16.07
N THR A 69 -13.37 15.79 -15.54
CA THR A 69 -13.74 15.89 -14.13
C THR A 69 -15.22 15.72 -13.87
N SER A 70 -15.98 15.34 -14.90
CA SER A 70 -17.45 15.27 -14.86
C SER A 70 -18.02 14.32 -13.79
N PHE A 71 -17.20 13.39 -13.29
CA PHE A 71 -17.58 12.40 -12.26
C PHE A 71 -17.08 12.78 -10.86
N LEU A 72 -16.39 13.92 -10.69
CA LEU A 72 -15.97 14.46 -9.39
C LEU A 72 -16.99 15.52 -8.93
N ASP A 73 -17.20 15.57 -7.61
CA ASP A 73 -18.08 16.55 -6.98
C ASP A 73 -17.43 17.94 -7.04
N THR A 74 -17.77 18.73 -8.06
CA THR A 74 -17.29 20.12 -8.23
C THR A 74 -18.00 21.08 -7.28
N ILE A 75 -17.32 22.14 -6.87
CA ILE A 75 -17.91 23.25 -6.11
C ILE A 75 -17.94 24.51 -6.96
N GLU A 76 -18.96 25.37 -6.74
CA GLU A 76 -19.01 26.70 -7.36
C GLU A 76 -18.20 27.70 -6.56
N ILE A 77 -17.35 28.47 -7.23
CA ILE A 77 -16.59 29.58 -6.67
C ILE A 77 -17.04 30.92 -7.26
N ASN A 78 -16.81 31.98 -6.49
CA ASN A 78 -17.00 33.36 -6.92
C ASN A 78 -15.71 33.93 -7.60
N ASN A 79 -15.64 35.23 -7.77
CA ASN A 79 -14.44 35.89 -8.29
C ASN A 79 -13.19 35.60 -7.45
N ASP A 80 -13.32 35.60 -6.12
CA ASP A 80 -12.29 35.17 -5.22
C ASP A 80 -12.32 33.64 -5.09
N ILE A 81 -11.17 33.01 -5.32
CA ILE A 81 -11.07 31.54 -5.24
C ILE A 81 -10.86 31.16 -3.79
N LYS A 82 -11.89 30.61 -3.17
CA LYS A 82 -11.85 30.16 -1.79
C LYS A 82 -12.44 28.75 -1.68
N ILE A 83 -11.68 27.85 -1.07
CA ILE A 83 -12.08 26.46 -0.78
C ILE A 83 -11.86 26.23 0.72
N ASP A 84 -12.94 25.95 1.46
CA ASP A 84 -12.91 25.89 2.93
C ASP A 84 -12.32 27.18 3.54
N ASP A 85 -11.23 27.07 4.27
CA ASP A 85 -10.48 28.20 4.86
C ASP A 85 -9.22 28.57 4.05
N ILE A 86 -9.12 28.12 2.80
CA ILE A 86 -7.99 28.35 1.91
C ILE A 86 -8.34 29.35 0.82
N ASP A 87 -7.64 30.49 0.78
CA ASP A 87 -7.70 31.46 -0.30
C ASP A 87 -6.61 31.17 -1.33
N ILE A 88 -6.98 31.09 -2.62
CA ILE A 88 -6.05 30.77 -3.71
C ILE A 88 -5.85 32.00 -4.58
N LYS A 89 -4.62 32.44 -4.73
CA LYS A 89 -4.24 33.55 -5.60
C LYS A 89 -3.46 33.06 -6.81
N ILE A 90 -3.81 33.57 -7.96
CA ILE A 90 -3.18 33.25 -9.25
C ILE A 90 -2.48 34.50 -9.77
N ASN A 91 -1.16 34.42 -9.91
CA ASN A 91 -0.41 35.42 -10.65
C ASN A 91 -0.27 34.95 -12.10
N THR A 92 -0.94 35.64 -13.01
CA THR A 92 -0.97 35.31 -14.44
C THR A 92 0.39 35.53 -15.13
N ASN A 93 1.27 36.38 -14.57
CA ASN A 93 2.65 36.41 -14.97
C ASN A 93 3.32 35.11 -14.50
N ASN A 94 3.71 34.25 -15.41
CA ASN A 94 4.32 32.94 -15.18
C ASN A 94 3.40 31.86 -14.54
N PHE A 95 2.11 32.13 -14.38
CA PHE A 95 1.12 31.21 -13.81
C PHE A 95 1.55 30.65 -12.44
N ILE A 96 1.72 31.53 -11.44
CA ILE A 96 2.17 31.16 -10.10
C ILE A 96 0.95 31.08 -9.18
N LEU A 97 0.82 29.96 -8.47
CA LEU A 97 -0.24 29.71 -7.50
C LEU A 97 0.28 29.93 -6.08
N SER A 98 -0.52 30.62 -5.28
CA SER A 98 -0.24 30.85 -3.86
C SER A 98 -1.48 30.54 -3.03
N TYR A 99 -1.29 29.78 -1.96
CA TYR A 99 -2.35 29.28 -1.10
C TYR A 99 -2.23 29.86 0.29
N TYR A 100 -3.29 30.49 0.78
CA TYR A 100 -3.32 31.16 2.08
C TYR A 100 -4.37 30.53 2.98
N LYS A 101 -4.02 30.31 4.24
CA LYS A 101 -4.93 29.88 5.29
C LYS A 101 -5.07 31.00 6.30
N LYS A 102 -6.30 31.50 6.51
CA LYS A 102 -6.56 32.65 7.43
C LYS A 102 -5.63 33.85 7.19
N ASN A 103 -5.40 34.21 5.93
CA ASN A 103 -4.50 35.24 5.46
C ASN A 103 -2.99 35.00 5.66
N GLU A 104 -2.57 33.82 6.17
CA GLU A 104 -1.16 33.42 6.26
C GLU A 104 -0.81 32.51 5.07
N LEU A 105 0.36 32.73 4.49
CA LEU A 105 0.82 31.93 3.35
C LEU A 105 1.04 30.46 3.81
N LEU A 106 0.22 29.54 3.35
CA LEU A 106 0.38 28.12 3.63
C LEU A 106 1.53 27.52 2.80
N PHE A 107 1.47 27.72 1.49
CA PHE A 107 2.55 27.40 0.54
C PHE A 107 2.32 28.14 -0.79
N LYS A 108 3.32 28.14 -1.64
CA LYS A 108 3.24 28.72 -2.99
C LYS A 108 4.17 27.99 -3.96
N ASP A 109 3.90 28.17 -5.23
CA ASP A 109 4.87 27.89 -6.28
C ASP A 109 6.11 28.79 -6.12
N ARG A 110 7.24 28.38 -6.66
CA ARG A 110 8.43 29.23 -6.69
C ARG A 110 8.17 30.47 -7.58
N ASP A 111 8.60 31.64 -7.15
CA ASP A 111 8.28 32.90 -7.83
C ASP A 111 8.86 32.98 -9.26
N ILE A 112 9.92 32.24 -9.52
CA ILE A 112 10.60 32.23 -10.82
C ILE A 112 10.73 30.79 -11.28
N MET A 113 10.32 30.51 -12.53
CA MET A 113 10.41 29.18 -13.13
C MET A 113 9.71 28.10 -12.28
N ALA A 114 8.48 28.37 -11.87
CA ALA A 114 7.68 27.39 -11.12
C ALA A 114 7.43 26.11 -11.93
N TYR A 115 7.24 26.25 -13.23
CA TYR A 115 6.96 25.14 -14.13
C TYR A 115 7.92 25.13 -15.32
N ASN A 116 8.28 23.92 -15.77
CA ASN A 116 8.98 23.70 -17.02
C ASN A 116 8.37 22.48 -17.72
N LEU A 117 8.00 22.62 -18.97
CA LEU A 117 7.46 21.55 -19.82
C LEU A 117 8.32 21.51 -21.10
N ASN A 118 9.24 20.56 -21.21
CA ASN A 118 10.22 20.44 -22.29
C ASN A 118 10.93 21.77 -22.57
N GLY A 119 11.22 22.54 -21.54
CA GLY A 119 11.77 23.89 -21.65
C GLY A 119 13.26 23.99 -21.33
N GLU A 120 13.68 25.12 -20.79
CA GLU A 120 15.10 25.44 -20.55
C GLU A 120 15.76 24.56 -19.45
N LEU A 121 14.95 23.99 -18.52
CA LEU A 121 15.47 23.10 -17.47
C LEU A 121 15.65 21.65 -17.92
N GLY A 122 15.25 21.32 -19.14
CA GLY A 122 15.39 19.98 -19.68
C GLY A 122 14.06 19.42 -20.20
N SER A 123 14.11 18.13 -20.59
CA SER A 123 12.94 17.38 -21.06
C SER A 123 12.02 17.01 -19.89
N GLY A 124 10.77 16.74 -20.22
CA GLY A 124 9.74 16.38 -19.24
C GLY A 124 9.11 17.59 -18.54
N SER A 125 8.44 17.32 -17.47
CA SER A 125 7.74 18.34 -16.67
C SER A 125 8.39 18.52 -15.30
N TYR A 126 8.57 19.77 -14.90
CA TYR A 126 9.07 20.15 -13.58
C TYR A 126 8.05 21.05 -12.88
N HIS A 127 7.89 20.85 -11.59
CA HIS A 127 7.10 21.71 -10.71
C HIS A 127 7.92 22.09 -9.48
N TYR A 128 8.27 23.36 -9.36
CA TYR A 128 9.04 23.92 -8.26
C TYR A 128 8.13 24.67 -7.29
N LEU A 129 8.25 24.35 -6.01
CA LEU A 129 7.54 24.99 -4.91
C LEU A 129 8.52 25.61 -3.94
N SER A 130 8.15 26.76 -3.34
CA SER A 130 8.89 27.31 -2.22
C SER A 130 8.88 26.34 -1.04
N ARG A 131 10.01 26.20 -0.34
CA ARG A 131 10.17 25.32 0.82
C ARG A 131 10.41 26.13 2.08
N ARG A 132 9.66 25.81 3.14
CA ARG A 132 9.88 26.40 4.47
C ARG A 132 10.85 25.54 5.28
N ASP A 133 11.61 26.15 6.21
CA ASP A 133 12.59 25.42 7.01
C ASP A 133 11.95 24.48 8.04
N ASN A 134 10.74 24.80 8.51
CA ASN A 134 10.00 24.04 9.53
C ASN A 134 9.00 23.04 8.96
N GLU A 135 8.93 22.86 7.62
CA GLU A 135 8.01 21.89 7.03
C GLU A 135 8.49 20.46 7.22
N LYS A 136 7.51 19.55 7.32
CA LYS A 136 7.71 18.10 7.39
C LYS A 136 6.91 17.45 6.29
N ILE A 137 7.50 16.48 5.61
CA ILE A 137 6.93 15.85 4.41
C ILE A 137 6.84 14.34 4.62
N PHE A 138 5.66 13.77 4.30
CA PHE A 138 5.33 12.35 4.50
C PHE A 138 4.73 11.76 3.25
N GLY A 139 4.88 10.44 3.04
CA GLY A 139 4.26 9.74 1.91
C GLY A 139 5.26 9.12 0.95
N LEU A 140 5.00 9.18 -0.36
CA LEU A 140 5.72 8.57 -1.46
C LEU A 140 5.74 7.02 -1.46
N GLY A 141 4.79 6.37 -0.76
CA GLY A 141 4.70 4.91 -0.73
C GLY A 141 5.76 4.27 0.17
N ASP A 142 6.36 3.18 -0.28
CA ASP A 142 7.33 2.38 0.46
C ASP A 142 8.79 2.89 0.36
N LYS A 143 9.00 4.20 0.26
CA LYS A 143 10.34 4.81 0.25
C LYS A 143 11.08 4.60 1.57
N THR A 144 12.36 4.29 1.47
CA THR A 144 13.25 3.97 2.60
C THR A 144 13.55 5.16 3.52
N GLY A 145 14.22 4.88 4.63
CA GLY A 145 14.66 5.87 5.61
C GLY A 145 13.53 6.35 6.52
N ASP A 146 13.71 7.55 7.09
CA ASP A 146 12.79 8.10 8.08
C ASP A 146 11.38 8.36 7.52
N ILE A 147 10.38 8.44 8.40
CA ILE A 147 9.00 8.77 8.04
C ILE A 147 8.96 10.19 7.45
N ASN A 148 9.68 11.14 8.05
CA ASN A 148 9.85 12.48 7.50
C ASN A 148 10.85 12.49 6.33
N LYS A 149 10.36 12.89 5.15
CA LYS A 149 11.13 12.91 3.89
C LYS A 149 11.80 14.27 3.58
N THR A 150 11.68 15.27 4.45
CA THR A 150 12.28 16.59 4.25
C THR A 150 13.80 16.50 4.11
N LYS A 151 14.39 17.28 3.18
CA LYS A 151 15.82 17.24 2.83
C LYS A 151 16.29 15.87 2.34
N LYS A 152 15.41 15.17 1.61
CA LYS A 152 15.70 13.90 0.96
C LYS A 152 15.36 14.01 -0.53
N HIS A 153 16.04 13.19 -1.33
CA HIS A 153 15.78 13.01 -2.77
C HIS A 153 15.31 11.58 -3.01
N PHE A 154 14.31 11.41 -3.90
CA PHE A 154 13.75 10.10 -4.23
C PHE A 154 13.47 9.97 -5.72
N ARG A 155 13.89 8.85 -6.30
CA ARG A 155 13.54 8.47 -7.67
C ARG A 155 12.12 7.91 -7.69
N MET A 156 11.34 8.34 -8.68
CA MET A 156 9.98 7.85 -8.93
C MET A 156 10.01 6.89 -10.11
N GLU A 157 10.36 5.67 -9.83
CA GLU A 157 10.34 4.54 -10.74
C GLU A 157 10.16 3.24 -9.95
N THR A 158 9.75 2.17 -10.63
CA THR A 158 9.64 0.83 -10.05
C THR A 158 10.87 0.01 -10.38
N PHE A 159 11.40 -0.75 -9.40
CA PHE A 159 12.64 -1.51 -9.54
C PHE A 159 12.61 -2.79 -8.67
N ASP A 160 13.16 -3.91 -9.18
CA ASP A 160 13.36 -5.14 -8.41
C ASP A 160 14.57 -5.02 -7.48
N ALA A 161 14.36 -4.49 -6.30
CA ALA A 161 15.39 -4.17 -5.33
C ALA A 161 15.62 -5.31 -4.31
N MET A 162 15.73 -6.55 -4.77
CA MET A 162 15.90 -7.72 -3.89
C MET A 162 17.03 -7.53 -2.86
N GLY A 163 16.71 -7.73 -1.58
CA GLY A 163 17.67 -7.57 -0.49
C GLY A 163 18.05 -6.12 -0.20
N PHE A 164 17.16 -5.18 -0.50
CA PHE A 164 17.36 -3.75 -0.30
C PHE A 164 17.70 -3.40 1.16
N ASN A 165 18.46 -2.32 1.35
CA ASN A 165 18.67 -1.70 2.65
C ASN A 165 17.48 -0.76 2.94
N ALA A 166 16.69 -1.09 3.97
CA ALA A 166 15.47 -0.35 4.31
C ALA A 166 15.71 1.09 4.81
N ASN A 167 16.97 1.50 5.00
CA ASN A 167 17.31 2.85 5.42
C ASN A 167 17.81 3.75 4.29
N SER A 168 18.19 3.19 3.12
CA SER A 168 18.89 3.99 2.09
C SER A 168 18.65 3.59 0.64
N SER A 169 18.11 2.39 0.35
CA SER A 169 17.92 1.98 -1.05
C SER A 169 16.79 2.77 -1.72
N ASP A 170 17.04 3.25 -2.94
CA ASP A 170 16.07 3.91 -3.81
C ASP A 170 16.52 3.77 -5.28
N PRO A 171 15.64 3.43 -6.22
CA PRO A 171 14.20 3.20 -6.08
C PRO A 171 13.84 1.81 -5.53
N LEU A 172 12.55 1.60 -5.25
CA LEU A 172 11.98 0.33 -4.82
C LEU A 172 10.82 -0.11 -5.74
N TYR A 173 9.91 -0.93 -5.20
CA TYR A 173 8.91 -1.67 -5.98
C TYR A 173 7.71 -0.83 -6.44
N LYS A 174 7.39 0.32 -5.78
CA LYS A 174 6.16 1.08 -6.01
C LYS A 174 6.44 2.54 -6.33
N GLN A 175 5.54 3.12 -7.13
CA GLN A 175 5.55 4.54 -7.45
C GLN A 175 4.24 5.19 -7.02
N ILE A 176 4.28 5.95 -5.92
CA ILE A 176 3.13 6.66 -5.36
C ILE A 176 3.49 8.15 -5.26
N PRO A 177 3.26 8.96 -6.28
CA PRO A 177 3.65 10.37 -6.31
C PRO A 177 2.68 11.26 -5.50
N PHE A 178 2.46 10.89 -4.24
CA PHE A 178 1.64 11.57 -3.25
C PHE A 178 2.42 11.85 -1.98
N TYR A 179 2.35 13.09 -1.52
CA TYR A 179 2.91 13.46 -0.22
C TYR A 179 2.01 14.42 0.54
N ILE A 180 2.13 14.42 1.85
CA ILE A 180 1.51 15.35 2.80
C ILE A 180 2.62 16.24 3.35
N CYS A 181 2.42 17.55 3.30
CA CYS A 181 3.30 18.55 3.92
C CYS A 181 2.60 19.19 5.11
N VAL A 182 3.33 19.32 6.22
CA VAL A 182 2.87 19.97 7.45
C VAL A 182 3.83 21.08 7.81
N ASN A 183 3.34 22.28 8.08
CA ASN A 183 4.12 23.42 8.57
C ASN A 183 3.37 24.14 9.71
N ASP A 184 3.87 25.29 10.17
CA ASP A 184 3.31 26.08 11.26
C ASP A 184 1.95 26.72 10.96
N VAL A 185 1.59 26.89 9.68
CA VAL A 185 0.29 27.45 9.24
C VAL A 185 -0.76 26.36 9.09
N GLY A 186 -0.35 25.15 8.70
CA GLY A 186 -1.28 24.04 8.48
C GLY A 186 -0.68 22.90 7.69
N SER A 187 -1.54 22.16 7.00
CA SER A 187 -1.13 21.04 6.17
C SER A 187 -1.84 21.03 4.83
N TYR A 188 -1.21 20.40 3.84
CA TYR A 188 -1.72 20.17 2.50
C TYR A 188 -1.12 18.90 1.93
N GLY A 189 -1.83 18.25 1.01
CA GLY A 189 -1.33 17.12 0.24
C GLY A 189 -1.16 17.49 -1.23
N ILE A 190 -0.16 16.94 -1.90
CA ILE A 190 -0.05 17.01 -3.36
C ILE A 190 0.06 15.59 -3.92
N TYR A 191 -0.80 15.30 -4.89
CA TYR A 191 -0.79 14.08 -5.67
C TYR A 191 -0.58 14.42 -7.14
N TYR A 192 0.47 13.89 -7.75
CA TYR A 192 0.72 13.99 -9.19
C TYR A 192 0.11 12.77 -9.89
N ASP A 193 -0.86 13.01 -10.78
CA ASP A 193 -1.52 11.94 -11.52
C ASP A 193 -0.68 11.56 -12.73
N THR A 194 0.37 10.77 -12.48
CA THR A 194 1.36 10.35 -13.47
C THR A 194 1.82 8.91 -13.24
N TYR A 195 2.26 8.24 -14.31
CA TYR A 195 2.93 6.94 -14.30
C TYR A 195 4.35 7.04 -14.83
N SER A 196 4.77 8.24 -15.21
CA SER A 196 6.09 8.48 -15.77
C SER A 196 7.19 8.30 -14.72
N ASN A 197 8.33 7.82 -15.13
CA ASN A 197 9.53 7.94 -14.31
C ASN A 197 9.78 9.40 -13.95
N GLY A 198 10.43 9.64 -12.82
CA GLY A 198 10.71 10.98 -12.35
C GLY A 198 11.43 11.00 -11.01
N GLU A 199 11.36 12.12 -10.31
CA GLU A 199 12.01 12.30 -9.02
C GLU A 199 11.33 13.37 -8.16
N PHE A 200 11.53 13.29 -6.85
CA PHE A 200 11.24 14.35 -5.91
C PHE A 200 12.52 14.80 -5.20
N ASP A 201 12.77 16.09 -5.18
CA ASP A 201 13.75 16.71 -4.30
C ASP A 201 13.04 17.57 -3.26
N PHE A 202 13.15 17.19 -1.99
CA PHE A 202 12.53 17.93 -0.88
C PHE A 202 13.50 18.88 -0.18
N GLY A 203 14.45 19.46 -0.93
CA GLY A 203 15.40 20.45 -0.48
C GLY A 203 16.82 19.93 -0.26
N CYS A 204 17.24 18.91 -1.03
CA CYS A 204 18.64 18.49 -1.16
C CYS A 204 19.40 19.43 -2.09
N GLU A 205 18.79 19.83 -3.19
CA GLU A 205 19.37 20.79 -4.13
C GLU A 205 19.34 22.18 -3.52
N ILE A 206 20.47 22.86 -3.58
CA ILE A 206 20.64 24.24 -3.08
C ILE A 206 21.14 25.12 -4.21
N ASN A 207 20.37 26.15 -4.53
CA ASN A 207 20.78 27.17 -5.49
C ASN A 207 20.58 28.55 -4.87
N ASN A 208 21.69 29.24 -4.60
CA ASN A 208 21.69 30.51 -3.92
C ASN A 208 21.07 31.69 -4.72
N TYR A 209 20.66 31.46 -5.97
CA TYR A 209 19.94 32.46 -6.79
C TYR A 209 18.42 32.45 -6.53
N TYR A 210 17.89 31.41 -5.86
CA TYR A 210 16.49 31.24 -5.55
C TYR A 210 16.27 31.12 -4.04
N GLU A 211 15.06 31.37 -3.58
CA GLU A 211 14.63 31.01 -2.24
C GLU A 211 14.71 29.47 -2.05
N ASN A 212 14.68 29.00 -0.82
CA ASN A 212 14.62 27.55 -0.55
C ASN A 212 13.43 26.91 -1.28
N TYR A 213 13.68 25.83 -1.99
CA TYR A 213 12.66 25.16 -2.80
C TYR A 213 12.69 23.64 -2.66
N LYS A 214 11.66 23.02 -3.16
CA LYS A 214 11.51 21.61 -3.44
C LYS A 214 10.89 21.45 -4.81
N TYR A 215 11.07 20.28 -5.46
CA TYR A 215 10.47 20.06 -6.77
C TYR A 215 10.07 18.62 -7.01
N ALA A 216 9.15 18.44 -7.96
CA ALA A 216 8.84 17.19 -8.65
C ALA A 216 9.28 17.31 -10.11
N HIS A 217 9.86 16.25 -10.65
CA HIS A 217 10.17 16.09 -12.06
C HIS A 217 9.60 14.77 -12.58
N PHE A 218 9.07 14.78 -13.80
CA PHE A 218 8.61 13.59 -14.52
C PHE A 218 9.01 13.64 -15.97
N ASP A 219 9.30 12.46 -16.58
CA ASP A 219 9.71 12.37 -17.99
C ASP A 219 8.59 12.73 -18.97
N GLU A 220 7.32 12.74 -18.57
CA GLU A 220 6.20 13.20 -19.41
C GLU A 220 6.17 14.73 -19.53
N ASP A 221 5.61 15.23 -20.65
CA ASP A 221 5.56 16.65 -21.00
C ASP A 221 4.26 17.37 -20.58
N SER A 222 3.44 16.72 -19.77
CA SER A 222 2.26 17.27 -19.15
C SER A 222 2.36 17.17 -17.63
N LEU A 223 1.68 18.07 -16.92
CA LEU A 223 1.65 18.08 -15.47
C LEU A 223 0.19 18.15 -15.01
N VAL A 224 -0.30 17.08 -14.39
CA VAL A 224 -1.63 17.05 -13.78
C VAL A 224 -1.45 16.67 -12.30
N TYR A 225 -1.89 17.56 -11.41
CA TYR A 225 -1.77 17.30 -9.98
C TYR A 225 -2.98 17.82 -9.20
N TYR A 226 -3.20 17.21 -8.05
CA TYR A 226 -4.24 17.57 -7.09
C TYR A 226 -3.61 18.16 -5.85
N VAL A 227 -4.15 19.29 -5.37
CA VAL A 227 -3.82 19.88 -4.06
C VAL A 227 -4.99 19.60 -3.13
N ILE A 228 -4.74 18.95 -2.02
CA ILE A 228 -5.75 18.48 -1.07
C ILE A 228 -5.56 19.21 0.26
N PHE A 229 -6.63 19.83 0.79
CA PHE A 229 -6.60 20.65 2.00
C PHE A 229 -7.23 19.94 3.20
N GLY A 230 -6.75 20.27 4.40
CA GLY A 230 -7.25 19.75 5.67
C GLY A 230 -6.13 19.44 6.66
N THR A 231 -6.45 18.73 7.73
CA THR A 231 -5.48 18.07 8.61
C THR A 231 -4.82 16.90 7.88
N PRO A 232 -3.66 16.39 8.32
CA PRO A 232 -3.03 15.22 7.68
C PRO A 232 -3.98 14.02 7.51
N LYS A 233 -4.85 13.79 8.48
CA LYS A 233 -5.85 12.71 8.43
C LYS A 233 -6.93 12.98 7.38
N GLU A 234 -7.48 14.17 7.32
CA GLU A 234 -8.49 14.56 6.31
C GLU A 234 -7.91 14.53 4.90
N ILE A 235 -6.67 14.98 4.72
CA ILE A 235 -5.95 14.90 3.44
C ILE A 235 -5.84 13.44 2.99
N LEU A 236 -5.42 12.55 3.89
CA LEU A 236 -5.30 11.13 3.60
C LEU A 236 -6.65 10.50 3.24
N HIS A 237 -7.73 10.81 3.98
CA HIS A 237 -9.09 10.34 3.67
C HIS A 237 -9.56 10.80 2.28
N LYS A 238 -9.37 12.10 1.96
CA LYS A 238 -9.73 12.65 0.64
C LYS A 238 -8.93 11.98 -0.48
N PHE A 239 -7.63 11.75 -0.26
CA PHE A 239 -6.77 11.04 -1.22
C PHE A 239 -7.22 9.59 -1.44
N ILE A 240 -7.49 8.85 -0.37
CA ILE A 240 -8.01 7.47 -0.45
C ILE A 240 -9.37 7.43 -1.18
N LYS A 241 -10.26 8.38 -0.89
CA LYS A 241 -11.55 8.50 -1.58
C LYS A 241 -11.37 8.81 -3.07
N LEU A 242 -10.41 9.66 -3.41
CA LEU A 242 -10.09 10.04 -4.78
C LEU A 242 -9.54 8.85 -5.60
N THR A 243 -8.67 8.03 -5.01
CA THR A 243 -8.02 6.89 -5.67
C THR A 243 -8.81 5.58 -5.61
N GLY A 244 -9.86 5.54 -4.82
CA GLY A 244 -10.87 4.49 -4.84
C GLY A 244 -10.82 3.51 -3.67
N LYS A 245 -11.87 2.69 -3.63
CA LYS A 245 -12.12 1.73 -2.56
C LYS A 245 -11.26 0.48 -2.73
N ALA A 246 -10.58 0.04 -1.68
CA ALA A 246 -9.82 -1.20 -1.68
C ALA A 246 -10.74 -2.44 -1.74
N ILE A 247 -10.23 -3.53 -2.32
CA ILE A 247 -10.90 -4.83 -2.23
C ILE A 247 -10.61 -5.47 -0.86
N LEU A 248 -11.67 -5.91 -0.16
CA LEU A 248 -11.52 -6.69 1.06
C LEU A 248 -11.28 -8.16 0.72
N PRO A 249 -10.19 -8.79 1.19
CA PRO A 249 -9.94 -10.20 0.96
C PRO A 249 -10.75 -11.08 1.92
N PRO A 250 -10.76 -12.42 1.72
CA PRO A 250 -11.39 -13.33 2.66
C PRO A 250 -10.66 -13.35 4.02
N LYS A 251 -11.35 -13.71 5.10
CA LYS A 251 -10.79 -13.77 6.46
C LYS A 251 -9.53 -14.62 6.58
N TRP A 252 -9.43 -15.71 5.80
CA TRP A 252 -8.26 -16.56 5.86
C TRP A 252 -6.95 -15.82 5.50
N ALA A 253 -7.02 -14.73 4.73
CA ALA A 253 -5.86 -13.92 4.34
C ALA A 253 -5.21 -13.22 5.55
N PHE A 254 -5.97 -12.97 6.62
CA PHE A 254 -5.47 -12.40 7.87
C PHE A 254 -4.86 -13.45 8.81
N ARG A 255 -5.04 -14.75 8.54
CA ARG A 255 -4.35 -15.82 9.27
C ARG A 255 -2.88 -15.85 8.89
N TYR A 256 -2.09 -16.66 9.58
CA TYR A 256 -0.74 -16.97 9.13
C TYR A 256 -0.76 -17.51 7.70
N THR A 257 0.11 -16.95 6.87
CA THR A 257 0.39 -17.47 5.53
C THR A 257 1.87 -17.81 5.42
N ALA A 258 2.19 -18.91 4.75
CA ALA A 258 3.55 -19.40 4.59
C ALA A 258 4.06 -19.18 3.17
N SER A 259 5.37 -19.07 3.02
CA SER A 259 6.05 -19.16 1.73
C SER A 259 7.52 -19.50 1.91
N THR A 260 8.09 -20.16 0.93
CA THR A 260 9.55 -20.29 0.79
C THR A 260 9.91 -20.69 -0.64
N MET A 261 11.01 -20.14 -1.12
CA MET A 261 11.59 -20.56 -2.41
C MET A 261 12.09 -22.00 -2.36
N GLU A 262 12.68 -22.43 -1.24
CA GLU A 262 13.26 -23.76 -1.05
C GLU A 262 12.31 -24.90 -1.43
N TYR A 263 11.02 -24.82 -1.02
CA TYR A 263 10.08 -25.91 -1.29
C TYR A 263 9.75 -26.05 -2.77
N THR A 264 9.58 -24.93 -3.47
CA THR A 264 9.19 -24.94 -4.88
C THR A 264 10.38 -25.10 -5.83
N ASP A 265 11.58 -24.75 -5.40
CA ASP A 265 12.81 -24.98 -6.19
C ASP A 265 13.25 -26.47 -6.12
N SER A 266 12.91 -27.17 -5.02
CA SER A 266 13.20 -28.60 -4.87
C SER A 266 12.47 -29.46 -5.89
N ILE A 267 13.12 -30.54 -6.37
CA ILE A 267 12.46 -31.57 -7.18
C ILE A 267 11.36 -32.29 -6.37
N ASN A 268 11.54 -32.41 -5.06
CA ASN A 268 10.59 -33.03 -4.13
C ASN A 268 9.55 -32.03 -3.61
N THR A 269 9.12 -31.05 -4.41
CA THR A 269 8.16 -29.99 -4.03
C THR A 269 6.91 -30.56 -3.36
N GLU A 270 6.27 -31.58 -3.97
CA GLU A 270 5.01 -32.14 -3.43
C GLU A 270 5.22 -32.85 -2.09
N GLU A 271 6.37 -33.50 -1.88
CA GLU A 271 6.74 -34.12 -0.60
C GLU A 271 6.95 -33.07 0.49
N LYS A 272 7.71 -32.02 0.21
CA LYS A 272 7.94 -30.89 1.15
C LYS A 272 6.63 -30.20 1.53
N LEU A 273 5.72 -29.99 0.59
CA LEU A 273 4.40 -29.44 0.86
C LEU A 273 3.55 -30.38 1.74
N ASN A 274 3.64 -31.70 1.55
CA ASN A 274 2.97 -32.69 2.42
C ASN A 274 3.60 -32.71 3.83
N GLU A 275 4.93 -32.58 3.93
CA GLU A 275 5.61 -32.45 5.22
C GLU A 275 5.19 -31.19 5.95
N PHE A 276 5.07 -30.05 5.26
CA PHE A 276 4.54 -28.81 5.81
C PHE A 276 3.18 -29.02 6.51
N LEU A 277 2.25 -29.76 5.88
CA LEU A 277 0.96 -30.09 6.49
C LEU A 277 1.11 -30.93 7.78
N LYS A 278 2.08 -31.88 7.81
CA LYS A 278 2.37 -32.68 9.01
C LYS A 278 2.94 -31.82 10.13
N LEU A 279 3.83 -30.86 9.80
CA LEU A 279 4.44 -29.95 10.78
C LEU A 279 3.41 -28.95 11.35
N LEU A 280 2.53 -28.41 10.54
CA LEU A 280 1.41 -27.57 11.03
C LEU A 280 0.56 -28.35 12.05
N LYS A 281 0.22 -29.60 11.74
CA LYS A 281 -0.52 -30.48 12.67
C LYS A 281 0.27 -30.79 13.94
N LYS A 282 1.56 -31.17 13.81
CA LYS A 282 2.46 -31.49 14.94
C LYS A 282 2.54 -30.31 15.91
N TYR A 283 2.75 -29.11 15.39
CA TYR A 283 2.95 -27.92 16.21
C TYR A 283 1.65 -27.17 16.54
N LYS A 284 0.50 -27.63 16.00
CA LYS A 284 -0.82 -26.99 16.16
C LYS A 284 -0.83 -25.51 15.73
N ILE A 285 -0.20 -25.22 14.60
CA ILE A 285 -0.15 -23.89 14.02
C ILE A 285 -1.29 -23.74 13.02
N ASP A 286 -2.11 -22.70 13.20
CA ASP A 286 -3.17 -22.33 12.28
C ASP A 286 -2.57 -21.63 11.06
N CYS A 287 -2.94 -22.06 9.83
CA CYS A 287 -2.44 -21.51 8.58
C CYS A 287 -3.58 -21.29 7.60
N GLY A 288 -3.69 -20.10 7.03
CA GLY A 288 -4.73 -19.71 6.06
C GLY A 288 -4.33 -19.89 4.61
N GLY A 289 -3.05 -19.75 4.29
CA GLY A 289 -2.59 -19.81 2.92
C GLY A 289 -1.12 -20.18 2.75
N PHE A 290 -0.77 -20.56 1.54
CA PHE A 290 0.61 -20.83 1.13
C PHE A 290 0.89 -20.12 -0.20
N TYR A 291 1.84 -19.20 -0.21
CA TYR A 291 2.36 -18.58 -1.42
C TYR A 291 3.26 -19.57 -2.14
N LEU A 292 2.82 -20.06 -3.28
CA LEU A 292 3.56 -21.02 -4.08
C LEU A 292 4.56 -20.28 -4.98
N SER A 293 5.80 -20.18 -4.55
CA SER A 293 6.88 -19.47 -5.26
C SER A 293 7.11 -20.06 -6.65
N SER A 294 7.64 -19.27 -7.58
CA SER A 294 7.72 -19.56 -9.02
C SER A 294 8.48 -20.85 -9.41
N GLY A 295 9.22 -21.44 -8.49
CA GLY A 295 9.91 -22.72 -8.72
C GLY A 295 9.03 -23.88 -9.19
N TYR A 296 7.71 -23.85 -8.94
CA TYR A 296 6.76 -24.83 -9.43
C TYR A 296 6.65 -24.87 -10.96
N THR A 297 7.02 -23.77 -11.63
CA THR A 297 7.00 -23.64 -13.09
C THR A 297 8.30 -24.06 -13.77
N SER A 298 9.37 -24.29 -12.99
CA SER A 298 10.72 -24.42 -13.53
C SER A 298 10.98 -25.79 -14.16
N ILE A 299 11.58 -25.78 -15.35
CA ILE A 299 12.11 -26.94 -16.06
C ILE A 299 13.55 -26.61 -16.45
N ASN A 300 14.51 -27.43 -16.08
CA ASN A 300 15.95 -27.21 -16.33
C ASN A 300 16.38 -25.77 -15.88
N ASP A 301 16.05 -25.42 -14.65
CA ASP A 301 16.33 -24.12 -13.99
C ASP A 301 15.72 -22.88 -14.66
N LYS A 302 14.93 -23.05 -15.72
CA LYS A 302 14.18 -21.98 -16.39
C LYS A 302 12.73 -21.93 -15.89
N ARG A 303 12.25 -20.75 -15.55
CA ARG A 303 10.91 -20.51 -15.03
C ARG A 303 9.97 -20.12 -16.18
N TYR A 304 9.00 -20.97 -16.46
CA TYR A 304 8.00 -20.78 -17.53
C TYR A 304 6.65 -20.46 -16.94
N VAL A 305 6.24 -19.20 -16.92
CA VAL A 305 4.94 -18.79 -16.41
C VAL A 305 3.80 -19.59 -17.07
N PHE A 306 2.76 -19.90 -16.28
CA PHE A 306 1.63 -20.76 -16.68
C PHE A 306 1.98 -22.23 -16.99
N ASN A 307 3.22 -22.63 -16.79
CA ASN A 307 3.61 -24.05 -16.86
C ASN A 307 3.53 -24.68 -15.47
N TRP A 308 3.26 -26.00 -15.45
CA TRP A 308 3.35 -26.82 -14.25
C TRP A 308 4.40 -27.91 -14.48
N ASN A 309 5.47 -27.87 -13.72
CA ASN A 309 6.45 -28.95 -13.73
C ASN A 309 5.84 -30.21 -13.13
N LYS A 310 5.58 -31.22 -13.98
CA LYS A 310 4.90 -32.45 -13.59
C LYS A 310 5.78 -33.37 -12.74
N ASP A 311 7.10 -33.21 -12.79
CA ASP A 311 8.02 -33.98 -11.93
C ASP A 311 7.96 -33.46 -10.50
N LYS A 312 7.72 -32.16 -10.32
CA LYS A 312 7.56 -31.50 -9.02
C LYS A 312 6.15 -31.63 -8.44
N ILE A 313 5.13 -31.44 -9.28
CA ILE A 313 3.71 -31.48 -8.89
C ILE A 313 2.94 -32.25 -9.94
N LYS A 314 2.68 -33.54 -9.65
CA LYS A 314 2.02 -34.48 -10.59
C LYS A 314 0.63 -34.02 -11.00
N ASN A 315 -0.17 -33.59 -10.04
CA ASN A 315 -1.54 -33.12 -10.27
C ASN A 315 -1.87 -31.85 -9.46
N PRO A 316 -1.73 -30.66 -10.07
CA PRO A 316 -2.02 -29.40 -9.40
C PRO A 316 -3.41 -29.31 -8.78
N LYS A 317 -4.45 -29.81 -9.49
CA LYS A 317 -5.83 -29.78 -8.99
C LYS A 317 -5.99 -30.63 -7.73
N ALA A 318 -5.40 -31.80 -7.70
CA ALA A 318 -5.43 -32.69 -6.52
C ALA A 318 -4.65 -32.05 -5.34
N LEU A 319 -3.54 -31.40 -5.62
CA LEU A 319 -2.77 -30.64 -4.60
C LEU A 319 -3.61 -29.50 -4.00
N SER A 320 -4.22 -28.68 -4.84
CA SER A 320 -5.08 -27.58 -4.39
C SER A 320 -6.23 -28.08 -3.50
N LEU A 321 -6.95 -29.10 -3.95
CA LEU A 321 -8.06 -29.70 -3.18
C LEU A 321 -7.60 -30.27 -1.84
N ARG A 322 -6.42 -30.90 -1.77
CA ARG A 322 -5.85 -31.48 -0.55
C ARG A 322 -5.57 -30.40 0.50
N PHE A 323 -5.01 -29.26 0.09
CA PHE A 323 -4.74 -28.12 0.98
C PHE A 323 -6.03 -27.42 1.39
N LYS A 324 -6.94 -27.18 0.44
CA LYS A 324 -8.25 -26.55 0.70
C LYS A 324 -9.08 -27.34 1.72
N LYS A 325 -9.02 -28.69 1.71
CA LYS A 325 -9.64 -29.55 2.75
C LYS A 325 -9.02 -29.35 4.15
N LYS A 326 -7.84 -28.72 4.26
CA LYS A 326 -7.20 -28.33 5.53
C LYS A 326 -7.38 -26.85 5.85
N GLY A 327 -8.20 -26.13 5.09
CA GLY A 327 -8.44 -24.70 5.25
C GLY A 327 -7.25 -23.82 4.81
N ILE A 328 -6.38 -24.35 3.93
CA ILE A 328 -5.20 -23.64 3.42
C ILE A 328 -5.40 -23.38 1.93
N ASN A 329 -5.29 -22.11 1.54
CA ASN A 329 -5.45 -21.66 0.16
C ASN A 329 -4.07 -21.40 -0.46
N PHE A 330 -3.91 -21.69 -1.74
CA PHE A 330 -2.67 -21.39 -2.46
C PHE A 330 -2.76 -20.05 -3.18
N LEU A 331 -1.61 -19.36 -3.22
CA LEU A 331 -1.37 -18.16 -4.03
C LEU A 331 -0.18 -18.47 -4.97
N PRO A 332 -0.43 -19.00 -6.17
CA PRO A 332 0.65 -19.27 -7.12
C PRO A 332 1.24 -17.95 -7.65
N ASN A 333 2.58 -17.92 -7.70
CA ASN A 333 3.36 -16.83 -8.26
C ASN A 333 3.22 -16.80 -9.77
N VAL A 334 2.94 -15.64 -10.34
CA VAL A 334 2.96 -15.36 -11.78
C VAL A 334 3.82 -14.15 -12.07
N LYS A 335 4.53 -14.17 -13.19
CA LYS A 335 5.47 -13.11 -13.61
C LYS A 335 5.10 -12.65 -15.02
N PRO A 336 5.16 -11.35 -15.36
CA PRO A 336 4.66 -10.80 -16.63
C PRO A 336 5.57 -11.02 -17.83
N ALA A 337 6.74 -11.63 -17.63
CA ALA A 337 7.72 -11.85 -18.68
C ALA A 337 7.74 -13.30 -19.15
N PHE A 338 7.90 -13.48 -20.46
CA PHE A 338 8.03 -14.77 -21.11
C PHE A 338 9.48 -14.95 -21.60
N LEU A 339 10.16 -15.98 -21.11
CA LEU A 339 11.51 -16.32 -21.58
C LEU A 339 11.50 -16.54 -23.10
N ILE A 340 12.55 -16.14 -23.79
CA ILE A 340 12.69 -16.37 -25.25
C ILE A 340 12.62 -17.86 -25.65
N THR A 341 12.85 -18.76 -24.70
CA THR A 341 12.69 -20.22 -24.85
C THR A 341 11.32 -20.73 -24.43
N HIS A 342 10.39 -19.84 -24.04
CA HIS A 342 9.05 -20.24 -23.59
C HIS A 342 8.24 -20.82 -24.76
N PRO A 343 7.51 -21.93 -24.58
CA PRO A 343 6.72 -22.56 -25.67
C PRO A 343 5.69 -21.62 -26.33
N LEU A 344 5.24 -20.58 -25.64
CA LEU A 344 4.29 -19.60 -26.17
C LEU A 344 4.98 -18.35 -26.75
N TYR A 345 6.32 -18.23 -26.66
CA TYR A 345 7.02 -16.99 -27.00
C TYR A 345 6.78 -16.56 -28.46
N GLU A 346 7.03 -17.46 -29.41
CA GLU A 346 6.84 -17.13 -30.84
C GLU A 346 5.39 -16.74 -31.17
N LYS A 347 4.41 -17.43 -30.59
CA LYS A 347 2.99 -17.07 -30.74
C LYS A 347 2.69 -15.66 -30.26
N ILE A 348 3.22 -15.26 -29.10
CA ILE A 348 3.00 -13.93 -28.50
C ILE A 348 3.71 -12.88 -29.37
N LYS A 349 4.92 -13.19 -29.83
CA LYS A 349 5.72 -12.34 -30.74
C LYS A 349 4.99 -12.10 -32.05
N GLU A 350 4.49 -13.13 -32.73
CA GLU A 350 3.73 -13.02 -33.99
C GLU A 350 2.47 -12.16 -33.85
N LYS A 351 1.89 -12.09 -32.64
CA LYS A 351 0.72 -11.28 -32.34
C LYS A 351 1.08 -9.82 -31.99
N GLY A 352 2.37 -9.50 -31.78
CA GLY A 352 2.79 -8.17 -31.36
C GLY A 352 2.32 -7.83 -29.93
N TRP A 353 2.29 -8.81 -29.00
CA TRP A 353 1.78 -8.61 -27.63
C TRP A 353 2.87 -8.31 -26.59
N PHE A 354 4.13 -8.23 -27.02
CA PHE A 354 5.23 -7.80 -26.17
C PHE A 354 5.48 -6.30 -26.26
N LEU A 355 6.10 -5.73 -25.23
CA LEU A 355 6.79 -4.46 -25.39
C LEU A 355 7.84 -4.58 -26.50
N HIS A 356 7.99 -3.55 -27.30
CA HIS A 356 8.74 -3.63 -28.54
C HIS A 356 9.68 -2.44 -28.78
N TYR A 357 10.68 -2.62 -29.59
CA TYR A 357 11.45 -1.54 -30.17
C TYR A 357 10.72 -0.87 -31.34
N LYS A 358 11.21 0.30 -31.77
CA LYS A 358 10.57 1.08 -32.84
C LYS A 358 10.41 0.33 -34.19
N ASN A 359 11.24 -0.69 -34.43
CA ASN A 359 11.14 -1.56 -35.59
C ASN A 359 10.08 -2.69 -35.45
N GLY A 360 9.40 -2.77 -34.32
CA GLY A 360 8.37 -3.77 -34.01
C GLY A 360 8.92 -5.08 -33.42
N ASP A 361 10.24 -5.25 -33.31
CA ASP A 361 10.82 -6.41 -32.64
C ASP A 361 10.56 -6.39 -31.13
N PRO A 362 10.29 -7.55 -30.49
CA PRO A 362 10.14 -7.62 -29.04
C PRO A 362 11.38 -7.08 -28.33
N ALA A 363 11.17 -6.24 -27.33
CA ALA A 363 12.24 -5.81 -26.42
C ALA A 363 12.60 -6.96 -25.48
N VAL A 364 13.89 -7.27 -25.37
CA VAL A 364 14.43 -8.43 -24.64
C VAL A 364 15.32 -7.96 -23.51
N PHE A 365 15.04 -8.45 -22.30
CA PHE A 365 15.73 -8.06 -21.07
C PHE A 365 16.23 -9.28 -20.30
N PRO A 366 17.29 -9.14 -19.46
CA PRO A 366 17.61 -10.13 -18.45
C PRO A 366 16.43 -10.35 -17.50
N PHE A 367 16.13 -11.59 -17.19
CA PHE A 367 15.05 -11.97 -16.29
C PHE A 367 15.38 -13.28 -15.56
N TRP A 368 14.52 -13.68 -14.59
CA TRP A 368 14.69 -14.91 -13.85
C TRP A 368 14.71 -16.17 -14.77
N GLY A 369 15.86 -16.79 -14.84
CA GLY A 369 16.10 -17.99 -15.66
C GLY A 369 16.53 -17.74 -17.09
N GLY A 370 16.85 -16.48 -17.48
CA GLY A 370 17.39 -16.15 -18.79
C GLY A 370 16.89 -14.81 -19.33
N TYR A 371 16.89 -14.66 -20.64
CA TYR A 371 16.35 -13.48 -21.33
C TYR A 371 14.86 -13.66 -21.62
N ALA A 372 14.10 -12.57 -21.47
CA ALA A 372 12.65 -12.57 -21.61
C ALA A 372 12.15 -11.27 -22.26
N SER A 373 10.89 -11.30 -22.73
CA SER A 373 10.14 -10.11 -23.12
C SER A 373 8.92 -9.94 -22.23
N TYR A 374 8.65 -8.70 -21.83
CA TYR A 374 7.49 -8.35 -21.02
C TYR A 374 6.23 -8.26 -21.88
N LEU A 375 5.12 -8.82 -21.36
CA LEU A 375 3.79 -8.70 -21.98
C LEU A 375 3.29 -7.25 -21.86
N ASP A 376 2.75 -6.71 -22.94
CA ASP A 376 2.17 -5.37 -22.98
C ASP A 376 0.69 -5.39 -22.57
N PHE A 377 0.40 -5.08 -21.30
CA PHE A 377 -0.99 -5.03 -20.80
C PHE A 377 -1.81 -3.82 -21.31
N THR A 378 -1.20 -2.86 -22.03
CA THR A 378 -1.93 -1.80 -22.73
C THR A 378 -2.50 -2.26 -24.07
N ASN A 379 -2.04 -3.43 -24.56
CA ASN A 379 -2.65 -4.13 -25.67
C ASN A 379 -3.80 -4.99 -25.13
N VAL A 380 -5.04 -4.71 -25.60
CA VAL A 380 -6.27 -5.35 -25.13
C VAL A 380 -6.25 -6.86 -25.35
N ASP A 381 -5.73 -7.34 -26.48
CA ASP A 381 -5.64 -8.76 -26.78
C ASP A 381 -4.60 -9.47 -25.89
N ALA A 382 -3.49 -8.79 -25.56
CA ALA A 382 -2.49 -9.30 -24.64
C ALA A 382 -3.04 -9.40 -23.20
N TYR A 383 -3.83 -8.41 -22.79
CA TYR A 383 -4.54 -8.43 -21.50
C TYR A 383 -5.52 -9.61 -21.43
N ASP A 384 -6.34 -9.83 -22.47
CA ASP A 384 -7.28 -10.96 -22.55
C ASP A 384 -6.56 -12.30 -22.56
N PHE A 385 -5.47 -12.40 -23.30
CA PHE A 385 -4.62 -13.60 -23.31
C PHE A 385 -4.09 -13.93 -21.90
N TRP A 386 -3.64 -12.93 -21.14
CA TRP A 386 -3.21 -13.13 -19.76
C TRP A 386 -4.35 -13.63 -18.87
N THR A 387 -5.50 -12.98 -18.94
CA THR A 387 -6.72 -13.36 -18.22
C THR A 387 -7.11 -14.81 -18.48
N ASP A 388 -7.11 -15.22 -19.75
CA ASP A 388 -7.40 -16.61 -20.15
C ASP A 388 -6.35 -17.61 -19.64
N CYS A 389 -5.06 -17.22 -19.66
CA CYS A 389 -3.99 -18.03 -19.13
C CYS A 389 -4.11 -18.24 -17.61
N VAL A 390 -4.39 -17.20 -16.85
CA VAL A 390 -4.63 -17.27 -15.40
C VAL A 390 -5.83 -18.18 -15.13
N LYS A 391 -6.95 -17.95 -15.82
CA LYS A 391 -8.16 -18.76 -15.66
C LYS A 391 -7.90 -20.24 -15.92
N LYS A 392 -7.37 -20.59 -17.08
CA LYS A 392 -7.15 -21.97 -17.52
C LYS A 392 -6.09 -22.71 -16.68
N ASN A 393 -4.99 -22.02 -16.36
CA ASN A 393 -3.85 -22.65 -15.73
C ASN A 393 -3.91 -22.65 -14.19
N LEU A 394 -4.66 -21.75 -13.58
CA LEU A 394 -4.74 -21.59 -12.14
C LEU A 394 -6.17 -21.73 -11.61
N ILE A 395 -7.11 -20.88 -12.00
CA ILE A 395 -8.46 -20.83 -11.43
C ILE A 395 -9.22 -22.15 -11.65
N ASP A 396 -9.22 -22.67 -12.88
CA ASP A 396 -9.89 -23.93 -13.24
C ASP A 396 -9.24 -25.17 -12.58
N LYS A 397 -8.04 -24.99 -11.99
CA LYS A 397 -7.36 -26.00 -11.18
C LYS A 397 -7.58 -25.82 -9.67
N GLY A 398 -8.39 -24.82 -9.27
CA GLY A 398 -8.76 -24.57 -7.88
C GLY A 398 -7.80 -23.63 -7.13
N PHE A 399 -6.92 -22.91 -7.82
CA PHE A 399 -6.06 -21.86 -7.26
C PHE A 399 -6.75 -20.51 -7.46
N GLU A 400 -7.59 -20.10 -6.52
CA GLU A 400 -8.49 -18.96 -6.68
C GLU A 400 -7.85 -17.61 -6.30
N SER A 401 -6.65 -17.62 -5.75
CA SER A 401 -5.88 -16.44 -5.32
C SER A 401 -4.57 -16.37 -6.09
N ILE A 402 -4.08 -15.17 -6.39
CA ILE A 402 -2.94 -14.97 -7.29
C ILE A 402 -1.88 -14.10 -6.63
N TRP A 403 -0.62 -14.41 -6.88
CA TRP A 403 0.53 -13.62 -6.49
C TRP A 403 1.25 -13.07 -7.74
N ASN A 404 1.01 -11.79 -8.04
CA ASN A 404 1.63 -11.06 -9.14
C ASN A 404 3.01 -10.54 -8.65
N ASP A 405 4.06 -11.04 -9.25
CA ASP A 405 5.44 -10.84 -8.81
C ASP A 405 6.36 -10.45 -9.97
N ASN A 406 7.51 -9.83 -9.67
CA ASN A 406 8.45 -9.27 -10.65
C ASN A 406 7.75 -8.43 -11.74
N ASN A 407 6.79 -7.64 -11.33
CA ASN A 407 5.98 -6.80 -12.21
C ASN A 407 6.35 -5.31 -12.14
N GLU A 408 7.59 -5.02 -11.77
CA GLU A 408 8.22 -3.70 -11.79
C GLU A 408 8.50 -3.23 -13.22
N TYR A 409 8.64 -4.16 -14.15
CA TYR A 409 9.07 -3.88 -15.51
C TYR A 409 10.43 -3.19 -15.55
N ASP A 410 11.49 -3.90 -15.15
CA ASP A 410 12.86 -3.40 -15.16
C ASP A 410 13.34 -3.17 -16.58
N ILE A 411 12.95 -2.03 -17.16
CA ILE A 411 13.27 -1.60 -18.52
C ILE A 411 14.38 -0.57 -18.43
N HIS A 412 15.57 -0.94 -18.93
CA HIS A 412 16.75 -0.08 -18.89
C HIS A 412 17.00 0.67 -20.20
N ASP A 413 16.15 0.44 -21.22
CA ASP A 413 16.26 1.06 -22.53
C ASP A 413 15.10 2.04 -22.74
N ASP A 414 15.44 3.29 -23.00
CA ASP A 414 14.46 4.38 -23.23
C ASP A 414 13.72 4.28 -24.57
N ASP A 415 14.19 3.45 -25.51
CA ASP A 415 13.60 3.28 -26.83
C ASP A 415 12.70 2.03 -26.92
N VAL A 416 12.12 1.64 -25.80
CA VAL A 416 11.10 0.60 -25.70
C VAL A 416 9.70 1.24 -25.68
N TYR A 417 8.79 0.66 -26.45
CA TYR A 417 7.45 1.14 -26.68
C TYR A 417 6.37 0.14 -26.26
N ALA A 418 5.20 0.68 -25.91
CA ALA A 418 4.00 -0.04 -25.63
C ALA A 418 2.88 0.40 -26.60
N ASN A 419 1.88 -0.43 -26.79
CA ASN A 419 0.68 -0.13 -27.60
C ASN A 419 -0.09 1.12 -27.09
N GLY A 420 -0.06 1.37 -25.76
CA GLY A 420 -0.70 2.55 -25.16
C GLY A 420 -2.20 2.69 -25.47
N PHE A 421 -2.93 1.57 -25.56
CA PHE A 421 -4.35 1.54 -25.94
C PHE A 421 -4.63 2.10 -27.35
N GLY A 422 -3.69 1.87 -28.28
CA GLY A 422 -3.75 2.36 -29.66
C GLY A 422 -2.99 3.68 -29.91
N HIS A 423 -2.36 4.23 -28.89
CA HIS A 423 -1.46 5.38 -28.97
C HIS A 423 -0.05 4.96 -28.54
N GLU A 424 0.75 4.47 -29.49
CA GLU A 424 2.11 4.02 -29.19
C GLU A 424 2.85 5.03 -28.29
N ILE A 425 3.38 4.56 -27.16
CA ILE A 425 4.02 5.38 -26.13
C ILE A 425 5.31 4.73 -25.63
N LYS A 426 6.30 5.52 -25.23
CA LYS A 426 7.49 5.01 -24.57
C LYS A 426 7.11 4.34 -23.23
N ALA A 427 7.58 3.11 -23.02
CA ALA A 427 7.23 2.33 -21.83
C ALA A 427 7.65 3.01 -20.52
N LYS A 428 8.73 3.78 -20.49
CA LYS A 428 9.17 4.55 -19.31
C LYS A 428 8.17 5.60 -18.83
N LEU A 429 7.27 6.07 -19.70
CA LEU A 429 6.23 7.05 -19.35
C LEU A 429 5.03 6.42 -18.65
N ILE A 430 4.92 5.08 -18.66
CA ILE A 430 3.78 4.34 -18.09
C ILE A 430 4.20 3.09 -17.32
N ARG A 431 5.47 2.94 -17.03
CA ARG A 431 6.09 1.72 -16.49
C ARG A 431 5.36 1.15 -15.26
N PRO A 432 5.07 1.89 -14.20
CA PRO A 432 4.40 1.33 -13.00
C PRO A 432 2.94 0.95 -13.25
N LEU A 433 2.30 1.48 -14.32
CA LEU A 433 0.92 1.14 -14.67
C LEU A 433 0.78 -0.34 -15.06
N PHE A 434 1.80 -0.94 -15.67
CA PHE A 434 1.73 -2.36 -16.05
C PHE A 434 1.46 -3.28 -14.87
N SER A 435 1.94 -2.96 -13.67
CA SER A 435 1.69 -3.74 -12.46
C SER A 435 0.20 -3.70 -12.05
N LEU A 436 -0.45 -2.54 -12.17
CA LEU A 436 -1.87 -2.37 -11.93
C LEU A 436 -2.70 -3.15 -12.97
N LEU A 437 -2.37 -3.04 -14.26
CA LEU A 437 -3.08 -3.71 -15.34
C LEU A 437 -2.93 -5.24 -15.25
N MET A 438 -1.72 -5.75 -14.96
CA MET A 438 -1.49 -7.17 -14.69
C MET A 438 -2.33 -7.68 -13.52
N SER A 439 -2.35 -6.93 -12.41
CA SER A 439 -3.12 -7.29 -11.22
C SER A 439 -4.62 -7.29 -11.50
N ASN A 440 -5.10 -6.34 -12.31
CA ASN A 440 -6.48 -6.28 -12.73
C ASN A 440 -6.85 -7.44 -13.67
N ALA A 441 -5.99 -7.79 -14.63
CA ALA A 441 -6.18 -8.96 -15.50
C ALA A 441 -6.24 -10.28 -14.71
N SER A 442 -5.39 -10.41 -13.69
CA SER A 442 -5.42 -11.55 -12.77
C SER A 442 -6.71 -11.60 -11.94
N LEU A 443 -7.20 -10.44 -11.49
CA LEU A 443 -8.47 -10.32 -10.78
C LEU A 443 -9.67 -10.64 -11.69
N ASP A 444 -9.64 -10.19 -12.95
CA ASP A 444 -10.70 -10.46 -13.95
C ASP A 444 -10.83 -11.95 -14.30
N ALA A 445 -9.73 -12.69 -14.23
CA ALA A 445 -9.74 -14.16 -14.39
C ALA A 445 -10.47 -14.89 -13.26
N SER A 446 -10.63 -14.24 -12.10
CA SER A 446 -11.17 -14.86 -10.89
C SER A 446 -12.70 -14.88 -10.91
N LYS A 447 -13.27 -15.78 -10.10
CA LYS A 447 -14.72 -15.81 -9.88
C LYS A 447 -15.17 -14.55 -9.13
N LYS A 448 -16.36 -14.04 -9.46
CA LYS A 448 -16.91 -12.82 -8.88
C LYS A 448 -17.92 -13.09 -7.75
N ASP A 449 -18.13 -14.37 -7.36
CA ASP A 449 -19.14 -14.81 -6.39
C ASP A 449 -18.63 -14.86 -4.93
N HIS A 450 -17.33 -14.68 -4.73
CA HIS A 450 -16.72 -14.67 -3.40
C HIS A 450 -15.46 -13.79 -3.37
N ARG A 451 -14.99 -13.49 -2.16
CA ARG A 451 -13.75 -12.74 -1.95
C ARG A 451 -12.54 -13.60 -2.29
N ILE A 452 -11.58 -13.00 -2.96
CA ILE A 452 -10.30 -13.61 -3.28
C ILE A 452 -9.16 -12.77 -2.72
N MET A 453 -7.98 -13.37 -2.59
CA MET A 453 -6.75 -12.64 -2.30
C MET A 453 -5.92 -12.52 -3.57
N ASN A 454 -5.77 -11.29 -4.05
CA ASN A 454 -4.86 -10.93 -5.12
C ASN A 454 -3.73 -10.09 -4.53
N VAL A 455 -2.48 -10.41 -4.83
CA VAL A 455 -1.30 -9.76 -4.25
C VAL A 455 -0.38 -9.29 -5.35
N SER A 456 0.14 -8.06 -5.27
CA SER A 456 1.09 -7.50 -6.22
C SER A 456 2.30 -6.90 -5.51
N ARG A 457 3.50 -7.17 -6.04
CA ARG A 457 4.74 -6.59 -5.52
C ARG A 457 4.88 -5.13 -5.92
N SER A 458 4.78 -4.83 -7.19
CA SER A 458 4.79 -3.47 -7.70
C SER A 458 3.40 -2.84 -7.72
N GLY A 459 3.33 -1.51 -7.79
CA GLY A 459 2.05 -0.81 -7.80
C GLY A 459 2.12 0.71 -7.89
N VAL A 460 0.94 1.27 -8.07
CA VAL A 460 0.64 2.71 -8.13
C VAL A 460 -0.41 3.08 -7.07
N ALA A 461 -0.75 4.36 -6.94
CA ALA A 461 -1.64 4.90 -5.91
C ALA A 461 -3.01 4.17 -5.78
N SER A 462 -3.55 3.63 -6.85
CA SER A 462 -4.85 2.95 -6.89
C SER A 462 -4.77 1.42 -6.83
N LEU A 463 -3.62 0.84 -6.52
CA LEU A 463 -3.40 -0.62 -6.53
C LEU A 463 -4.40 -1.37 -5.64
N GLU A 464 -4.77 -0.82 -4.48
CA GLU A 464 -5.65 -1.52 -3.54
C GLU A 464 -7.05 -1.80 -4.08
N ARG A 465 -7.48 -1.14 -5.14
CA ARG A 465 -8.75 -1.48 -5.83
C ARG A 465 -8.75 -2.90 -6.39
N VAL A 466 -7.59 -3.46 -6.65
CA VAL A 466 -7.44 -4.76 -7.33
C VAL A 466 -6.52 -5.74 -6.59
N SER A 467 -5.71 -5.28 -5.64
CA SER A 467 -4.66 -6.11 -5.04
C SER A 467 -4.20 -5.65 -3.67
N TRP A 468 -3.75 -6.58 -2.84
CA TRP A 468 -2.87 -6.31 -1.69
C TRP A 468 -1.43 -6.12 -2.15
N THR A 469 -0.57 -5.71 -1.20
CA THR A 469 0.86 -5.55 -1.46
C THR A 469 1.72 -5.94 -0.24
N TRP A 470 3.04 -5.92 -0.40
CA TRP A 470 4.02 -6.02 0.69
C TRP A 470 5.23 -5.13 0.40
N THR A 471 6.13 -4.97 1.36
CA THR A 471 7.31 -4.10 1.21
C THR A 471 8.41 -4.68 0.31
N GLY A 472 8.18 -5.84 -0.32
CA GLY A 472 9.15 -6.50 -1.19
C GLY A 472 10.15 -7.38 -0.43
N ASP A 473 11.27 -7.69 -1.08
CA ASP A 473 12.27 -8.67 -0.68
C ASP A 473 13.26 -8.06 0.33
N ASN A 474 12.83 -7.92 1.57
CA ASN A 474 13.57 -7.26 2.65
C ASN A 474 14.77 -8.08 3.17
N TYR A 475 15.76 -7.38 3.73
CA TYR A 475 16.95 -8.00 4.33
C TYR A 475 16.73 -8.36 5.81
N THR A 476 17.46 -9.38 6.29
CA THR A 476 17.35 -9.90 7.66
C THR A 476 18.34 -9.20 8.59
N SER A 477 17.90 -8.14 9.27
CA SER A 477 18.63 -7.48 10.35
C SER A 477 17.67 -6.70 11.27
N PHE A 478 18.10 -6.32 12.47
CA PHE A 478 17.31 -5.40 13.33
C PHE A 478 17.15 -4.02 12.70
N SER A 479 18.18 -3.51 12.01
CA SER A 479 18.15 -2.23 11.31
C SER A 479 17.11 -2.24 10.18
N ASP A 480 17.10 -3.30 9.35
CA ASP A 480 16.13 -3.44 8.27
C ASP A 480 14.73 -3.72 8.81
N PHE A 481 14.58 -4.42 9.91
CA PHE A 481 13.29 -4.60 10.58
C PHE A 481 12.67 -3.25 10.98
N ARG A 482 13.44 -2.36 11.66
CA ARG A 482 12.97 -1.00 11.96
C ARG A 482 12.73 -0.18 10.69
N GLY A 483 13.63 -0.25 9.72
CA GLY A 483 13.48 0.46 8.44
C GLY A 483 12.21 0.03 7.69
N ASN A 484 11.91 -1.28 7.65
CA ASN A 484 10.66 -1.81 7.07
C ASN A 484 9.41 -1.34 7.82
N HIS A 485 9.48 -1.15 9.15
CA HIS A 485 8.38 -0.51 9.88
C HIS A 485 8.15 0.93 9.41
N LYS A 486 9.21 1.74 9.26
CA LYS A 486 9.09 3.12 8.75
C LYS A 486 8.54 3.16 7.33
N MET A 487 8.94 2.22 6.46
CA MET A 487 8.36 2.04 5.14
C MET A 487 6.87 1.68 5.20
N ALA A 488 6.47 0.81 6.12
CA ALA A 488 5.08 0.46 6.37
C ALA A 488 4.23 1.67 6.80
N MET A 489 4.77 2.53 7.67
CA MET A 489 4.11 3.79 8.06
C MET A 489 4.03 4.77 6.88
N SER A 490 5.05 4.83 6.02
CA SER A 490 5.01 5.65 4.81
C SER A 490 3.97 5.15 3.79
N LEU A 491 3.79 3.81 3.66
CA LEU A 491 2.70 3.22 2.86
C LEU A 491 1.32 3.61 3.43
N ALA A 492 1.13 3.50 4.74
CA ALA A 492 -0.11 3.92 5.39
C ALA A 492 -0.43 5.40 5.13
N LEU A 493 0.59 6.28 5.23
CA LEU A 493 0.50 7.71 4.92
C LEU A 493 0.32 8.00 3.41
N SER A 494 0.44 6.98 2.57
CA SER A 494 0.20 7.03 1.12
C SER A 494 -1.10 6.33 0.71
N GLY A 495 -2.01 6.10 1.67
CA GLY A 495 -3.36 5.59 1.42
C GLY A 495 -3.49 4.08 1.36
N PHE A 496 -2.45 3.32 1.66
CA PHE A 496 -2.51 1.86 1.71
C PHE A 496 -3.02 1.36 3.07
N ARG A 497 -3.91 0.36 3.04
CA ARG A 497 -4.54 -0.28 4.20
C ARG A 497 -4.13 -1.74 4.35
N LEU A 498 -3.86 -2.41 3.21
CA LEU A 498 -3.79 -3.86 3.08
C LEU A 498 -2.39 -4.29 2.61
N PHE A 499 -1.43 -4.23 3.52
CA PHE A 499 -0.03 -4.53 3.24
C PHE A 499 0.64 -5.26 4.41
N GLY A 500 1.89 -5.66 4.22
CA GLY A 500 2.73 -6.25 5.26
C GLY A 500 4.17 -6.41 4.80
N GLN A 501 4.91 -7.25 5.50
CA GLN A 501 6.33 -7.52 5.27
C GLN A 501 6.55 -9.03 5.17
N ASP A 502 7.72 -9.45 4.72
CA ASP A 502 8.19 -10.81 4.89
C ASP A 502 8.82 -10.91 6.29
N ILE A 503 8.08 -11.54 7.22
CA ILE A 503 8.45 -11.63 8.64
C ILE A 503 9.66 -12.54 8.80
N GLY A 504 10.69 -12.03 9.48
CA GLY A 504 11.98 -12.69 9.67
C GLY A 504 12.99 -12.43 8.56
N GLY A 505 12.62 -11.61 7.56
CA GLY A 505 13.45 -11.21 6.43
C GLY A 505 13.46 -12.23 5.30
N PHE A 506 13.32 -11.75 4.06
CA PHE A 506 13.34 -12.59 2.86
C PHE A 506 14.77 -13.05 2.52
N TYR A 507 15.70 -12.10 2.43
CA TYR A 507 17.09 -12.31 2.02
C TYR A 507 18.06 -12.11 3.18
N GLY A 508 19.32 -12.55 3.01
CA GLY A 508 20.37 -12.42 4.03
C GLY A 508 20.43 -13.57 5.01
N PRO A 509 21.01 -13.39 6.21
CA PRO A 509 21.25 -14.48 7.17
C PRO A 509 19.94 -15.04 7.76
N THR A 510 20.03 -16.20 8.38
CA THR A 510 18.97 -16.70 9.26
C THR A 510 18.75 -15.72 10.41
N PRO A 511 17.51 -15.28 10.72
CA PRO A 511 17.29 -14.35 11.82
C PRO A 511 17.73 -14.96 13.16
N SER A 512 18.33 -14.16 14.05
CA SER A 512 18.55 -14.61 15.43
C SER A 512 17.20 -14.95 16.10
N LYS A 513 17.21 -15.75 17.16
CA LYS A 513 15.97 -16.11 17.89
C LYS A 513 15.21 -14.88 18.37
N GLU A 514 15.93 -13.86 18.86
CA GLU A 514 15.32 -12.61 19.33
C GLU A 514 14.71 -11.82 18.15
N LEU A 515 15.47 -11.60 17.08
CA LEU A 515 14.97 -10.92 15.89
C LEU A 515 13.72 -11.60 15.33
N PHE A 516 13.74 -12.94 15.24
CA PHE A 516 12.61 -13.72 14.76
C PHE A 516 11.36 -13.54 15.62
N ILE A 517 11.49 -13.62 16.95
CA ILE A 517 10.37 -13.40 17.88
C ILE A 517 9.88 -11.96 17.79
N ARG A 518 10.77 -10.95 17.80
CA ARG A 518 10.38 -9.53 17.71
C ARG A 518 9.65 -9.21 16.42
N TRP A 519 10.10 -9.77 15.29
CA TRP A 519 9.44 -9.57 14.01
C TRP A 519 8.05 -10.25 13.96
N ILE A 520 7.89 -11.42 14.55
CA ILE A 520 6.58 -12.07 14.72
C ILE A 520 5.68 -11.22 15.63
N GLN A 521 6.19 -10.74 16.79
CA GLN A 521 5.44 -9.87 17.70
C GLN A 521 4.90 -8.62 16.99
N TYR A 522 5.70 -7.99 16.14
CA TYR A 522 5.27 -6.88 15.29
C TYR A 522 4.23 -7.32 14.26
N GLY A 523 4.50 -8.38 13.53
CA GLY A 523 3.66 -8.87 12.45
C GLY A 523 2.25 -9.28 12.89
N ILE A 524 2.04 -9.65 14.15
CA ILE A 524 0.72 -9.94 14.71
C ILE A 524 -0.27 -8.79 14.46
N PHE A 525 0.20 -7.56 14.45
CA PHE A 525 -0.63 -6.36 14.30
C PHE A 525 -0.70 -5.83 12.86
N THR A 526 0.04 -6.41 11.92
CA THR A 526 -0.03 -6.01 10.50
C THR A 526 -1.12 -6.79 9.76
N PRO A 527 -1.75 -6.24 8.70
CA PRO A 527 -2.75 -6.96 7.92
C PRO A 527 -2.24 -8.31 7.39
N ARG A 528 -1.14 -8.29 6.62
CA ARG A 528 -0.50 -9.49 6.09
C ARG A 528 0.48 -10.06 7.12
N PHE A 529 0.23 -11.30 7.58
CA PHE A 529 1.06 -12.05 8.52
C PHE A 529 1.71 -13.23 7.81
N THR A 530 2.82 -12.98 7.12
CA THR A 530 3.48 -13.96 6.24
C THR A 530 4.94 -14.15 6.62
N LEU A 531 5.34 -15.43 6.79
CA LEU A 531 6.75 -15.80 6.79
C LEU A 531 7.12 -16.24 5.37
N HIS A 532 8.06 -15.54 4.77
CA HIS A 532 8.59 -15.84 3.44
C HIS A 532 10.09 -15.63 3.41
N SER A 533 10.82 -16.54 2.79
CA SER A 533 12.28 -16.44 2.72
C SER A 533 12.86 -17.13 1.49
N TRP A 534 13.97 -16.56 1.04
CA TRP A 534 14.93 -17.21 0.13
C TRP A 534 16.33 -17.05 0.73
N LYS A 535 16.87 -18.13 1.26
CA LYS A 535 18.16 -18.16 1.94
C LYS A 535 18.96 -19.31 1.38
N GLU A 536 19.91 -18.99 0.49
CA GLU A 536 20.71 -19.99 -0.17
C GLU A 536 21.56 -20.78 0.84
N GLY A 537 21.45 -22.10 0.83
CA GLY A 537 22.18 -22.97 1.73
C GLY A 537 21.80 -22.91 3.20
N MET A 538 20.74 -22.18 3.58
CA MET A 538 20.27 -22.03 4.95
C MET A 538 18.82 -22.51 5.10
N PRO A 539 18.37 -22.88 6.32
CA PRO A 539 16.98 -23.27 6.55
C PRO A 539 15.99 -22.14 6.21
N SER A 540 14.86 -22.52 5.64
CA SER A 540 13.74 -21.60 5.42
C SER A 540 13.24 -21.01 6.73
N THR A 541 12.86 -19.73 6.72
CA THR A 541 12.24 -19.05 7.86
C THR A 541 10.80 -19.55 8.04
N MET A 542 10.64 -20.61 8.84
CA MET A 542 9.37 -21.25 9.16
C MET A 542 9.08 -21.16 10.66
N PRO A 543 7.84 -21.33 11.13
CA PRO A 543 7.54 -21.23 12.56
C PRO A 543 8.39 -22.17 13.44
N TRP A 544 8.81 -23.29 12.91
CA TRP A 544 9.64 -24.32 13.58
C TRP A 544 11.14 -24.17 13.31
N LEU A 545 11.61 -22.97 12.96
CA LEU A 545 13.02 -22.70 12.69
C LEU A 545 13.92 -23.03 13.91
N TYR A 546 13.39 -22.84 15.13
CA TYR A 546 14.08 -23.10 16.38
C TYR A 546 13.18 -23.87 17.35
N ASP A 547 13.57 -25.10 17.72
CA ASP A 547 12.76 -25.96 18.58
C ASP A 547 12.56 -25.40 20.00
N ASP A 548 13.59 -24.78 20.56
CA ASP A 548 13.58 -24.28 21.94
C ASP A 548 12.68 -23.07 22.17
N ILE A 549 12.35 -22.29 21.14
CA ILE A 549 11.40 -21.17 21.23
C ILE A 549 9.97 -21.52 20.77
N MET A 550 9.72 -22.78 20.38
CA MET A 550 8.40 -23.20 19.91
C MET A 550 7.24 -22.90 20.86
N PRO A 551 7.38 -22.98 22.19
CA PRO A 551 6.30 -22.55 23.09
C PRO A 551 5.89 -21.08 22.90
N THR A 552 6.87 -20.20 22.71
CA THR A 552 6.65 -18.77 22.43
C THR A 552 5.98 -18.59 21.06
N ILE A 553 6.50 -19.24 20.01
CA ILE A 553 5.94 -19.16 18.66
C ILE A 553 4.47 -19.59 18.66
N LYS A 554 4.13 -20.71 19.28
CA LYS A 554 2.74 -21.18 19.41
C LYS A 554 1.84 -20.17 20.09
N LYS A 555 2.30 -19.54 21.17
CA LYS A 555 1.57 -18.50 21.89
C LYS A 555 1.27 -17.30 20.98
N LEU A 556 2.28 -16.82 20.25
CA LEU A 556 2.17 -15.68 19.33
C LEU A 556 1.23 -15.98 18.17
N PHE A 557 1.36 -17.15 17.52
CA PHE A 557 0.48 -17.55 16.43
C PHE A 557 -0.96 -17.78 16.87
N ASN A 558 -1.17 -18.33 18.09
CA ASN A 558 -2.51 -18.45 18.66
C ASN A 558 -3.12 -17.06 18.91
N PHE A 559 -2.35 -16.12 19.45
CA PHE A 559 -2.84 -14.75 19.65
C PHE A 559 -3.20 -14.06 18.33
N ARG A 560 -2.37 -14.25 17.27
CA ARG A 560 -2.75 -13.78 15.91
C ARG A 560 -4.08 -14.36 15.45
N LYS A 561 -4.29 -15.67 15.64
CA LYS A 561 -5.55 -16.35 15.29
C LYS A 561 -6.73 -15.73 16.05
N MET A 562 -6.57 -15.53 17.37
CA MET A 562 -7.62 -14.93 18.20
C MET A 562 -7.97 -13.50 17.75
N LEU A 563 -7.00 -12.73 17.23
CA LEU A 563 -7.16 -11.32 16.84
C LEU A 563 -7.84 -11.14 15.46
N ILE A 564 -8.03 -12.20 14.67
CA ILE A 564 -8.60 -12.08 13.31
C ILE A 564 -9.97 -11.40 13.27
N PRO A 565 -10.93 -11.67 14.17
CA PRO A 565 -12.22 -10.97 14.16
C PRO A 565 -12.08 -9.45 14.28
N TYR A 566 -11.16 -8.99 15.12
CA TYR A 566 -10.83 -7.57 15.26
C TYR A 566 -10.20 -7.02 13.99
N LEU A 567 -9.12 -7.65 13.50
CA LEU A 567 -8.39 -7.18 12.30
C LEU A 567 -9.27 -7.14 11.06
N TYR A 568 -10.12 -8.17 10.87
CA TYR A 568 -11.04 -8.23 9.74
C TYR A 568 -12.12 -7.14 9.84
N SER A 569 -12.67 -6.94 11.05
CA SER A 569 -13.64 -5.88 11.30
C SER A 569 -13.07 -4.49 11.06
N GLU A 570 -11.86 -4.21 11.57
CA GLU A 570 -11.19 -2.92 11.38
C GLU A 570 -10.74 -2.70 9.94
N ALA A 571 -10.31 -3.75 9.21
CA ALA A 571 -10.00 -3.65 7.78
C ALA A 571 -11.26 -3.28 6.97
N ASN A 572 -12.39 -3.91 7.27
CA ASN A 572 -13.66 -3.60 6.64
C ASN A 572 -14.08 -2.15 6.92
N ARG A 573 -14.05 -1.74 8.20
CA ARG A 573 -14.31 -0.35 8.59
C ARG A 573 -13.41 0.63 7.84
N ALA A 574 -12.09 0.37 7.83
CA ALA A 574 -11.12 1.24 7.16
C ALA A 574 -11.40 1.39 5.64
N ILE A 575 -11.85 0.31 5.00
CA ILE A 575 -12.25 0.34 3.58
C ILE A 575 -13.53 1.14 3.38
N GLU A 576 -14.56 0.91 4.21
CA GLU A 576 -15.86 1.57 4.09
C GLU A 576 -15.80 3.07 4.45
N GLU A 577 -14.97 3.42 5.42
CA GLU A 577 -14.83 4.81 5.91
C GLU A 577 -13.66 5.56 5.24
N TYR A 578 -12.96 4.97 4.24
CA TYR A 578 -11.76 5.54 3.60
C TYR A 578 -10.65 5.92 4.60
N ASP A 579 -10.52 5.15 5.67
CA ASP A 579 -9.60 5.36 6.79
C ASP A 579 -8.41 4.38 6.71
N SER A 580 -7.44 4.53 7.61
CA SER A 580 -6.31 3.63 7.76
C SER A 580 -6.66 2.42 8.64
N LEU A 581 -6.06 1.25 8.34
CA LEU A 581 -6.09 0.09 9.23
C LEU A 581 -4.92 0.11 10.22
N ILE A 582 -3.73 0.47 9.75
CA ILE A 582 -2.60 0.80 10.62
C ILE A 582 -2.11 2.21 10.30
N SER A 583 -1.74 2.97 11.30
CA SER A 583 -1.35 4.37 11.13
C SER A 583 -0.36 4.84 12.19
N PRO A 584 0.57 5.76 11.84
CA PRO A 584 1.41 6.42 12.83
C PRO A 584 0.56 7.27 13.76
N LEU A 585 0.96 7.37 15.03
CA LEU A 585 0.16 8.01 16.07
C LEU A 585 -0.19 9.47 15.80
N PHE A 586 0.68 10.23 15.16
CA PHE A 586 0.46 11.65 14.93
C PHE A 586 -0.75 11.97 14.03
N LEU A 587 -1.25 10.99 13.26
CA LEU A 587 -2.49 11.16 12.48
C LEU A 587 -3.72 11.34 13.36
N ASP A 588 -3.80 10.56 14.45
CA ASP A 588 -4.91 10.61 15.41
C ASP A 588 -4.61 11.53 16.60
N TYR A 589 -3.32 11.74 16.89
CA TYR A 589 -2.80 12.53 18.01
C TYR A 589 -1.73 13.51 17.52
N PRO A 590 -2.11 14.68 16.94
CA PRO A 590 -1.19 15.58 16.22
C PRO A 590 -0.01 16.11 17.04
N SER A 591 -0.10 16.11 18.36
CA SER A 591 1.01 16.50 19.27
C SER A 591 2.01 15.37 19.53
N TYR A 592 1.75 14.16 19.00
CA TYR A 592 2.64 13.02 19.21
C TYR A 592 3.88 13.10 18.32
N ASP A 593 4.97 12.45 18.79
CA ASP A 593 6.21 12.39 18.03
C ASP A 593 6.01 11.68 16.67
N ILE A 594 6.40 12.35 15.62
CA ILE A 594 6.25 11.90 14.24
C ILE A 594 7.12 10.66 13.94
N GLU A 595 8.30 10.60 14.53
CA GLU A 595 9.25 9.50 14.34
C GLU A 595 9.03 8.35 15.34
N SER A 596 7.92 8.38 16.09
CA SER A 596 7.58 7.30 16.99
C SER A 596 7.46 5.96 16.27
N ASP A 597 8.09 4.93 16.83
CA ASP A 597 7.96 3.55 16.39
C ASP A 597 6.59 2.92 16.76
N TYR A 598 5.75 3.62 17.54
CA TYR A 598 4.44 3.13 17.96
C TYR A 598 3.38 3.49 16.93
N PHE A 599 2.37 2.61 16.77
CA PHE A 599 1.34 2.80 15.76
C PHE A 599 -0.02 2.28 16.21
N MET A 600 -1.08 2.87 15.64
CA MET A 600 -2.44 2.39 15.84
C MET A 600 -2.75 1.19 14.95
N VAL A 601 -3.53 0.25 15.46
CA VAL A 601 -4.13 -0.88 14.75
C VAL A 601 -5.64 -0.75 14.88
N GLY A 602 -6.30 -0.37 13.80
CA GLY A 602 -7.67 0.13 13.87
C GLY A 602 -7.76 1.38 14.75
N LYS A 603 -8.92 1.57 15.36
CA LYS A 603 -9.16 2.71 16.28
C LYS A 603 -8.82 2.41 17.75
N ASN A 604 -8.60 1.13 18.10
CA ASN A 604 -8.67 0.68 19.47
C ASN A 604 -7.36 0.19 20.06
N ILE A 605 -6.41 -0.30 19.25
CA ILE A 605 -5.16 -0.91 19.75
C ILE A 605 -3.97 -0.01 19.41
N LEU A 606 -3.17 0.31 20.43
CA LEU A 606 -1.86 0.93 20.30
C LEU A 606 -0.80 -0.16 20.39
N SER A 607 -0.08 -0.41 19.31
CA SER A 607 1.05 -1.35 19.25
C SER A 607 2.35 -0.65 19.61
N CYS A 608 3.16 -1.29 20.47
CA CYS A 608 4.45 -0.78 20.93
C CYS A 608 5.57 -1.80 20.61
N PRO A 609 5.99 -1.90 19.34
CA PRO A 609 7.02 -2.84 18.93
C PRO A 609 8.40 -2.51 19.53
N VAL A 610 9.28 -3.51 19.53
CA VAL A 610 10.67 -3.40 19.99
C VAL A 610 11.59 -3.75 18.82
N PHE A 611 12.41 -2.79 18.42
CA PHE A 611 13.30 -2.90 17.26
C PHE A 611 14.80 -3.02 17.64
N ASP A 612 15.13 -3.02 18.91
CA ASP A 612 16.51 -3.16 19.40
C ASP A 612 16.71 -4.49 20.13
N GLU A 613 17.89 -5.07 19.97
CA GLU A 613 18.27 -6.34 20.60
C GLU A 613 18.47 -6.17 22.11
N GLY A 614 18.09 -7.17 22.89
CA GLY A 614 18.33 -7.23 24.34
C GLY A 614 17.42 -6.34 25.18
N VAL A 615 16.44 -5.66 24.60
CA VAL A 615 15.53 -4.75 25.32
C VAL A 615 14.55 -5.53 26.19
N LYS A 616 14.53 -5.22 27.49
CA LYS A 616 13.66 -5.86 28.50
C LYS A 616 12.50 -4.97 28.96
N TYR A 617 12.65 -3.66 28.83
CA TYR A 617 11.66 -2.65 29.23
C TYR A 617 11.63 -1.53 28.22
N ILE A 618 10.45 -0.97 27.99
CA ILE A 618 10.23 0.23 27.19
C ILE A 618 9.49 1.29 28.00
N ASN A 619 9.77 2.57 27.72
CA ASN A 619 8.99 3.68 28.22
C ASN A 619 7.98 4.08 27.13
N VAL A 620 6.70 4.02 27.45
CA VAL A 620 5.63 4.36 26.54
C VAL A 620 4.97 5.64 27.02
N SER A 621 5.09 6.70 26.23
CA SER A 621 4.31 7.92 26.41
C SER A 621 2.96 7.71 25.72
N LEU A 622 1.92 7.51 26.51
CA LEU A 622 0.57 7.28 25.99
C LEU A 622 0.00 8.59 25.43
N PRO A 623 -0.73 8.55 24.30
CA PRO A 623 -1.40 9.72 23.77
C PRO A 623 -2.30 10.38 24.82
N SER A 624 -2.23 11.71 24.91
CA SER A 624 -3.04 12.52 25.82
C SER A 624 -4.52 12.56 25.38
N ASN A 625 -5.39 13.02 26.26
CA ASN A 625 -6.84 13.16 26.06
C ASN A 625 -7.63 11.85 25.98
N THR A 626 -7.02 10.72 26.32
CA THR A 626 -7.70 9.42 26.49
C THR A 626 -6.88 8.57 27.43
N ASN A 627 -7.54 7.59 28.08
CA ASN A 627 -6.86 6.60 28.89
C ASN A 627 -6.67 5.29 28.11
N TRP A 628 -5.75 4.46 28.60
CA TRP A 628 -5.33 3.25 27.91
C TRP A 628 -5.28 2.07 28.86
N TYR A 629 -5.94 0.98 28.53
CA TYR A 629 -5.84 -0.26 29.28
C TYR A 629 -4.56 -1.03 28.94
N TYR A 630 -3.85 -1.44 29.95
CA TYR A 630 -2.76 -2.41 29.87
C TYR A 630 -2.96 -3.47 30.94
N LYS A 631 -3.21 -4.72 30.52
CA LYS A 631 -3.50 -5.85 31.44
C LYS A 631 -4.56 -5.48 32.48
N ASP A 632 -5.72 -5.10 32.04
CA ASP A 632 -6.90 -4.76 32.85
C ASP A 632 -6.78 -3.52 33.77
N LYS A 633 -5.69 -2.78 33.67
CA LYS A 633 -5.49 -1.52 34.42
C LYS A 633 -5.45 -0.33 33.48
N LEU A 634 -6.00 0.77 33.92
CA LEU A 634 -6.09 2.01 33.18
C LEU A 634 -4.85 2.90 33.45
N TYR A 635 -4.29 3.44 32.40
CA TYR A 635 -3.10 4.29 32.42
C TYR A 635 -3.26 5.53 31.56
N SER A 636 -2.52 6.59 31.97
CA SER A 636 -2.30 7.80 31.20
C SER A 636 -0.86 8.30 31.41
N GLY A 637 -0.38 9.19 30.54
CA GLY A 637 0.97 9.72 30.64
C GLY A 637 2.05 8.69 30.25
N THR A 638 3.24 8.81 30.80
CA THR A 638 4.37 7.93 30.48
C THR A 638 4.49 6.80 31.47
N ILE A 639 4.53 5.57 30.98
CA ILE A 639 4.69 4.38 31.82
C ILE A 639 5.86 3.52 31.34
N LYS A 640 6.54 2.87 32.28
CA LYS A 640 7.56 1.86 32.01
C LYS A 640 6.95 0.47 32.06
N VAL A 641 7.02 -0.25 30.97
CA VAL A 641 6.45 -1.60 30.86
C VAL A 641 7.51 -2.62 30.44
N LYS A 642 7.27 -3.89 30.76
CA LYS A 642 8.12 -4.99 30.28
C LYS A 642 7.93 -5.15 28.76
N ALA A 643 9.02 -5.49 28.10
CA ALA A 643 9.09 -5.89 26.69
C ALA A 643 9.48 -7.38 26.59
N PRO A 644 8.60 -8.31 26.96
CA PRO A 644 8.97 -9.72 27.13
C PRO A 644 9.26 -10.35 25.76
N LEU A 645 10.30 -11.19 25.72
CA LEU A 645 10.62 -11.97 24.53
C LEU A 645 9.79 -13.27 24.45
N ASN A 646 9.43 -13.85 25.58
CA ASN A 646 8.71 -15.12 25.67
C ASN A 646 7.19 -14.97 25.94
N ASP A 647 6.64 -13.80 25.67
CA ASP A 647 5.23 -13.47 25.89
C ASP A 647 4.64 -12.66 24.70
N LEU A 648 3.37 -12.29 24.82
CA LEU A 648 2.69 -11.42 23.86
C LEU A 648 3.44 -10.09 23.72
N PRO A 649 3.37 -9.45 22.54
CA PRO A 649 3.90 -8.10 22.33
C PRO A 649 3.29 -7.10 23.32
N THR A 650 3.99 -5.98 23.52
CA THR A 650 3.44 -4.87 24.31
C THR A 650 2.42 -4.09 23.45
N TYR A 651 1.20 -3.99 23.95
CA TYR A 651 0.14 -3.20 23.33
C TYR A 651 -0.80 -2.65 24.41
N PHE A 652 -1.52 -1.60 24.06
CA PHE A 652 -2.53 -0.98 24.89
C PHE A 652 -3.86 -0.93 24.16
N ILE A 653 -4.95 -0.91 24.88
CA ILE A 653 -6.30 -0.79 24.33
C ILE A 653 -6.90 0.53 24.83
N LYS A 654 -7.42 1.31 23.90
CA LYS A 654 -8.06 2.58 24.19
C LYS A 654 -9.31 2.37 25.05
N GLU A 655 -9.56 3.23 26.04
CA GLU A 655 -10.87 3.25 26.74
C GLU A 655 -12.00 3.58 25.75
N GLY A 656 -13.21 3.12 26.01
CA GLY A 656 -14.34 3.24 25.09
C GLY A 656 -14.19 2.34 23.86
N SER A 657 -13.68 1.12 24.02
CA SER A 657 -13.41 0.20 22.93
C SER A 657 -14.02 -1.18 23.13
N ILE A 658 -14.28 -1.86 21.99
CA ILE A 658 -14.57 -3.29 21.94
C ILE A 658 -13.51 -3.97 21.07
N VAL A 659 -12.94 -5.06 21.56
CA VAL A 659 -11.98 -5.91 20.83
C VAL A 659 -12.53 -7.33 20.76
N PRO A 660 -13.17 -7.73 19.64
CA PRO A 660 -13.61 -9.11 19.45
C PRO A 660 -12.42 -10.05 19.26
N LEU A 661 -12.37 -11.14 20.03
CA LEU A 661 -11.35 -12.19 19.94
C LEU A 661 -12.02 -13.56 19.73
N ASP A 662 -11.40 -14.42 18.92
CA ASP A 662 -11.82 -15.82 18.75
C ASP A 662 -11.11 -16.73 19.76
N GLU A 663 -11.77 -17.02 20.87
CA GLU A 663 -11.33 -17.94 21.93
C GLU A 663 -12.09 -19.29 21.88
N ASN A 664 -12.24 -19.92 20.69
CA ASN A 664 -13.17 -21.01 20.34
C ASN A 664 -14.63 -20.57 20.28
N GLY A 665 -14.86 -19.35 19.90
CA GLY A 665 -16.09 -18.58 19.82
C GLY A 665 -15.72 -17.11 19.97
N ILE A 666 -16.56 -16.22 19.44
CA ILE A 666 -16.28 -14.78 19.50
C ILE A 666 -16.62 -14.24 20.88
N ILE A 667 -15.62 -13.71 21.58
CA ILE A 667 -15.78 -12.99 22.85
C ILE A 667 -15.54 -11.49 22.58
N PHE A 668 -16.52 -10.66 22.89
CA PHE A 668 -16.40 -9.21 22.78
C PHE A 668 -15.80 -8.65 24.08
N ASN A 669 -14.51 -8.33 24.05
CA ASN A 669 -13.80 -7.73 25.16
C ASN A 669 -14.10 -6.23 25.20
N ILE A 670 -14.76 -5.76 26.27
CA ILE A 670 -15.22 -4.38 26.47
C ILE A 670 -14.24 -3.67 27.40
N TYR A 671 -13.73 -2.53 26.94
CA TYR A 671 -12.86 -1.62 27.68
C TYR A 671 -13.60 -0.30 27.88
N PRO A 672 -14.37 -0.16 28.98
CA PRO A 672 -15.36 0.89 29.10
C PRO A 672 -14.75 2.27 29.36
N LEU A 673 -15.50 3.30 29.01
CA LEU A 673 -15.28 4.67 29.52
C LEU A 673 -15.60 4.74 31.02
N LYS A 674 -15.11 5.76 31.73
CA LYS A 674 -15.55 6.03 33.09
C LYS A 674 -17.07 6.25 33.14
N THR A 675 -17.59 7.11 32.29
CA THR A 675 -19.03 7.33 32.03
C THR A 675 -19.20 7.75 30.57
N GLY A 676 -20.37 7.53 29.97
CA GLY A 676 -20.68 7.93 28.59
C GLY A 676 -21.02 6.77 27.68
N ASN A 677 -21.19 7.05 26.41
CA ASN A 677 -21.61 6.08 25.40
C ASN A 677 -20.57 5.94 24.31
N PHE A 678 -20.47 4.74 23.77
CA PHE A 678 -19.70 4.47 22.56
C PHE A 678 -20.32 3.34 21.75
N GLU A 679 -19.90 3.20 20.51
CA GLU A 679 -20.39 2.16 19.60
C GLU A 679 -19.24 1.45 18.90
N TYR A 680 -19.50 0.22 18.46
CA TYR A 680 -18.60 -0.55 17.63
C TYR A 680 -19.35 -1.19 16.48
N LYS A 681 -18.81 -1.07 15.26
CA LYS A 681 -19.31 -1.74 14.07
C LYS A 681 -18.57 -3.06 13.89
N TYR A 682 -19.21 -4.16 14.16
CA TYR A 682 -18.63 -5.49 14.00
C TYR A 682 -18.93 -6.06 12.62
N TYR A 683 -17.91 -6.17 11.80
CA TYR A 683 -17.97 -6.78 10.47
C TYR A 683 -17.50 -8.24 10.55
N ASN A 684 -18.41 -9.19 10.38
CA ASN A 684 -18.10 -10.62 10.43
C ASN A 684 -18.53 -11.37 9.17
N ASP A 685 -19.26 -10.70 8.29
CA ASP A 685 -19.76 -11.28 7.06
C ASP A 685 -18.67 -11.34 5.99
N GLU A 686 -18.48 -12.51 5.38
CA GLU A 686 -17.60 -12.71 4.21
C GLU A 686 -18.35 -12.55 2.87
N SER A 687 -19.63 -12.20 2.89
CA SER A 687 -20.37 -11.81 1.68
C SER A 687 -19.77 -10.55 1.05
N LEU A 688 -20.13 -10.27 -0.18
CA LEU A 688 -19.65 -9.08 -0.89
C LEU A 688 -20.32 -7.78 -0.41
N ASP A 689 -21.38 -7.86 0.41
CA ASP A 689 -22.21 -6.73 0.81
C ASP A 689 -21.67 -5.90 1.98
N ASN A 690 -20.57 -6.32 2.62
CA ASN A 690 -19.92 -5.62 3.74
C ASN A 690 -20.88 -5.25 4.89
N LYS A 691 -21.77 -6.17 5.28
CA LYS A 691 -22.71 -5.95 6.37
C LYS A 691 -22.02 -5.91 7.73
N TYR A 692 -22.49 -5.08 8.62
CA TYR A 692 -22.02 -5.02 10.01
C TYR A 692 -23.16 -5.09 11.00
N ILE A 693 -22.82 -5.47 12.22
CA ILE A 693 -23.70 -5.42 13.39
C ILE A 693 -23.21 -4.26 14.25
N LYS A 694 -24.12 -3.41 14.66
CA LYS A 694 -23.83 -2.27 15.55
C LYS A 694 -23.98 -2.71 17.00
N ILE A 695 -22.91 -2.59 17.78
CA ILE A 695 -22.88 -2.85 19.21
C ILE A 695 -22.83 -1.50 19.92
N ASN A 696 -23.80 -1.23 20.81
CA ASN A 696 -23.85 -0.01 21.59
C ASN A 696 -23.48 -0.32 23.04
N VAL A 697 -22.69 0.56 23.66
CA VAL A 697 -22.27 0.46 25.05
C VAL A 697 -22.58 1.76 25.78
N GLU A 698 -23.30 1.64 26.91
CA GLU A 698 -23.57 2.73 27.83
C GLU A 698 -22.87 2.46 29.16
N CYS A 699 -22.00 3.38 29.57
CA CYS A 699 -21.19 3.29 30.78
C CYS A 699 -21.78 4.21 31.83
N LEU A 700 -22.37 3.64 32.89
CA LEU A 700 -22.91 4.33 34.06
C LEU A 700 -21.93 4.19 35.24
N GLU A 701 -22.23 4.83 36.37
CA GLU A 701 -21.36 4.77 37.56
C GLU A 701 -21.29 3.35 38.18
N SER A 702 -22.38 2.58 38.14
CA SER A 702 -22.47 1.26 38.74
C SER A 702 -22.55 0.09 37.77
N GLU A 703 -22.81 0.37 36.51
CA GLU A 703 -23.02 -0.69 35.50
C GLU A 703 -22.56 -0.28 34.08
N VAL A 704 -22.30 -1.29 33.26
CA VAL A 704 -21.99 -1.15 31.82
C VAL A 704 -23.07 -1.95 31.08
N ILE A 705 -23.85 -1.27 30.24
CA ILE A 705 -24.96 -1.85 29.49
C ILE A 705 -24.55 -2.03 28.04
N VAL A 706 -24.73 -3.23 27.50
CA VAL A 706 -24.42 -3.59 26.11
C VAL A 706 -25.70 -4.00 25.40
N SER A 707 -25.86 -3.56 24.14
CA SER A 707 -27.01 -3.91 23.31
C SER A 707 -26.62 -4.00 21.83
N GLY A 708 -27.44 -4.66 21.01
CA GLY A 708 -27.30 -4.72 19.55
C GLY A 708 -26.80 -6.05 18.99
N ILE A 709 -26.33 -6.97 19.82
CA ILE A 709 -25.92 -8.32 19.40
C ILE A 709 -26.09 -9.32 20.54
N ASP A 710 -26.50 -10.54 20.21
CA ASP A 710 -26.41 -11.68 21.12
C ASP A 710 -24.99 -12.26 21.04
N GLY A 711 -24.34 -12.47 22.18
CA GLY A 711 -22.97 -12.97 22.19
C GLY A 711 -22.36 -13.10 23.59
N GLU A 712 -21.14 -13.56 23.63
CA GLU A 712 -20.35 -13.64 24.87
C GLU A 712 -19.54 -12.35 25.03
N PHE A 713 -19.63 -11.74 26.22
CA PHE A 713 -18.93 -10.50 26.54
C PHE A 713 -18.04 -10.67 27.76
N ARG A 714 -16.88 -10.01 27.71
CA ARG A 714 -15.95 -9.91 28.85
C ARG A 714 -15.70 -8.43 29.14
N LEU A 715 -15.96 -8.03 30.37
CA LEU A 715 -15.76 -6.65 30.82
C LEU A 715 -14.39 -6.52 31.49
N HIS A 716 -13.57 -5.61 30.97
CA HIS A 716 -12.27 -5.20 31.54
C HIS A 716 -12.47 -3.84 32.23
N ASP A 717 -12.82 -3.85 33.51
CA ASP A 717 -13.23 -2.64 34.22
C ASP A 717 -12.58 -2.53 35.60
N GLU A 718 -11.75 -1.49 35.80
CA GLU A 718 -11.14 -1.22 37.11
C GLU A 718 -12.14 -0.84 38.21
N LEU A 719 -13.30 -0.33 37.82
CA LEU A 719 -14.36 0.09 38.76
C LEU A 719 -15.24 -1.07 39.22
N ASN A 720 -15.00 -2.29 38.69
CA ASN A 720 -15.78 -3.50 39.01
C ASN A 720 -17.31 -3.33 38.84
N ARG A 721 -17.72 -2.58 37.82
CA ARG A 721 -19.15 -2.36 37.51
C ARG A 721 -19.79 -3.64 37.01
N LYS A 722 -21.12 -3.71 37.16
CA LYS A 722 -21.90 -4.83 36.65
C LYS A 722 -22.11 -4.74 35.15
N LEU A 723 -21.87 -5.84 34.44
CA LEU A 723 -22.20 -5.97 33.03
C LEU A 723 -23.65 -6.35 32.84
N ILE A 724 -24.40 -5.59 32.04
CA ILE A 724 -25.79 -5.86 31.66
C ILE A 724 -25.89 -5.99 30.15
N ILE A 725 -26.43 -7.10 29.66
CA ILE A 725 -26.66 -7.35 28.22
C ILE A 725 -28.16 -7.19 27.97
N LYS A 726 -28.56 -6.32 27.01
CA LYS A 726 -29.94 -6.03 26.61
C LYS A 726 -30.23 -6.48 25.19
#